data_2118fe21d3beae19b5556c4b796b8147
#
_entry.id   2118fe21d3beae19b5556c4b796b8147
#
_cell.length_a   1.000
_cell.length_b   1.000
_cell.length_c   1.000
_cell.angle_alpha   90.00
_cell.angle_beta   90.00
_cell.angle_gamma   90.00
#
_symmetry.space_group_name_H-M   'P 1'
#
loop_
_entity.id
_entity.type
_entity.pdbx_description
1 polymer ?
#
loop_
_entity_poly.entity_id
_entity_poly.type
_entity_poly.pdbx_seq_one_letter_code
_entity_poly.pdbx_strand_id
1 'polypeptide(L)'
;MTAIARPALRPRFRSAARLRGLVRGNAGEATWVRPALAGVLVLAAVLYTWNLTVSGYANTYYSAAALSASQSWSAWFFGSFDAANFITVDKPPLSTMVMGLSVRLFGLSSWSILLPEALAGVATVAVLFATVKRSFGPAAAAIAAVVMALTPAAVLIFRFNNPDALLTLLLVASAWALFRSLENGGYRWMALAASFVGLAFLTKYLQAYLVLPGYALVFGFSANTSLRRRLIGLVVAMATVLVTSGWWVAIVELIPAGSRPFIGGSTTGSPLDLIFGYDGLGRIFGASGPGGGAAGGGGFSGDVGLLRLFNDQMFGQIAWLIPLAIVCLVVGLVQRRWAHRTDPALAGYLLWGSWFVVTAVVFSYMSGIIHSYYAVALAPAIAALVGAGLVDLWGARLRMWLGGIAVGIVCLGSAWFGATLLDRTPSFVPGLGQAAIVLAALALLALAATSLPALAEKTPVKKIALAAAGVGVFATLLAPAAYALDTTGIAYGGGDPHPGPGTTATLSSGFGGGAGGPGGFAGGPQSGGLPTGSIPGGPGRSTGGQGTTGLPGDGGGLGGNSSDTALLNYLVANRGGATWIVAANSAQEAGSIELATGLPVMAMGGFTGSDPAPTLAQLQGYIASGQLRFVLDSGGGGGPGGSGSDTSSRTAWVTSTCKLVSYGGSATLYDCAGAA
;
A
#
# COMPACT_ATOMS: atom_id res chain seq x y z
N MET A 1 0.80 -57.73 -51.14
CA MET A 1 1.42 -56.36 -50.98
C MET A 1 0.31 -55.38 -50.63
N THR A 2 0.10 -55.13 -49.35
CA THR A 2 -0.93 -54.23 -48.82
C THR A 2 -0.25 -52.96 -48.31
N ALA A 3 -0.51 -51.84 -48.97
CA ALA A 3 0.02 -50.55 -48.64
C ALA A 3 -0.66 -50.00 -47.40
N ILE A 4 0.11 -49.77 -46.34
CA ILE A 4 -0.33 -49.10 -45.09
C ILE A 4 -0.29 -47.59 -45.32
N ALA A 5 -1.48 -46.96 -45.37
CA ALA A 5 -1.61 -45.50 -45.41
C ALA A 5 -1.26 -44.90 -44.04
N ARG A 6 -0.26 -44.02 -44.01
CA ARG A 6 0.11 -43.21 -42.85
C ARG A 6 -0.90 -42.07 -42.65
N PRO A 7 -1.43 -41.83 -41.43
CA PRO A 7 -2.27 -40.66 -41.19
C PRO A 7 -1.42 -39.39 -41.13
N ALA A 8 -1.79 -38.42 -41.92
CA ALA A 8 -1.17 -37.11 -41.98
C ALA A 8 -1.45 -36.32 -40.67
N LEU A 9 -0.42 -36.03 -39.93
CA LEU A 9 -0.42 -35.10 -38.81
C LEU A 9 -0.78 -33.68 -39.28
N ARG A 10 -1.94 -33.17 -38.87
CA ARG A 10 -2.32 -31.75 -39.01
C ARG A 10 -2.08 -31.02 -37.70
N PRO A 11 -0.97 -30.24 -37.51
CA PRO A 11 -0.69 -29.54 -36.25
C PRO A 11 -1.05 -28.04 -36.23
N ARG A 12 -1.96 -27.57 -37.08
CA ARG A 12 -2.17 -26.10 -37.19
C ARG A 12 -3.46 -25.51 -36.59
N PHE A 13 -4.38 -26.28 -36.04
CA PHE A 13 -5.67 -25.75 -35.55
C PHE A 13 -5.80 -25.55 -34.05
N ARG A 14 -4.84 -26.00 -33.25
CA ARG A 14 -4.92 -25.86 -31.76
C ARG A 14 -4.64 -24.45 -31.24
N SER A 15 -3.85 -23.64 -31.97
CA SER A 15 -3.50 -22.28 -31.55
C SER A 15 -4.64 -21.27 -31.72
N ALA A 16 -5.33 -21.31 -32.86
CA ALA A 16 -6.48 -20.44 -33.14
C ALA A 16 -7.67 -20.71 -32.23
N ALA A 17 -7.93 -21.99 -31.90
CA ALA A 17 -8.97 -22.37 -30.94
C ALA A 17 -8.63 -21.93 -29.51
N ARG A 18 -7.35 -21.99 -29.11
CA ARG A 18 -6.89 -21.47 -27.82
C ARG A 18 -6.99 -19.94 -27.74
N LEU A 19 -6.59 -19.23 -28.79
CA LEU A 19 -6.72 -17.76 -28.87
C LEU A 19 -8.19 -17.32 -28.86
N ARG A 20 -9.06 -18.02 -29.60
CA ARG A 20 -10.52 -17.78 -29.52
C ARG A 20 -11.09 -18.06 -28.14
N GLY A 21 -10.62 -19.09 -27.42
CA GLY A 21 -10.98 -19.38 -26.04
C GLY A 21 -10.51 -18.31 -25.05
N LEU A 22 -9.34 -17.72 -25.27
CA LEU A 22 -8.83 -16.60 -24.47
C LEU A 22 -9.70 -15.35 -24.64
N VAL A 23 -10.15 -15.04 -25.85
CA VAL A 23 -10.94 -13.83 -26.16
C VAL A 23 -12.45 -14.04 -25.89
N ARG A 24 -13.00 -15.21 -26.21
CA ARG A 24 -14.45 -15.48 -26.10
C ARG A 24 -14.88 -16.18 -24.81
N GLY A 25 -13.93 -16.65 -24.00
CA GLY A 25 -14.23 -17.40 -22.78
C GLY A 25 -14.64 -18.85 -23.01
N ASN A 26 -15.10 -19.51 -21.94
CA ASN A 26 -15.61 -20.88 -21.99
C ASN A 26 -16.99 -20.93 -22.64
N ALA A 27 -17.35 -22.10 -23.17
CA ALA A 27 -18.71 -22.34 -23.68
C ALA A 27 -19.73 -22.06 -22.57
N GLY A 28 -20.66 -21.11 -22.81
CA GLY A 28 -21.65 -20.65 -21.82
C GLY A 28 -21.29 -19.36 -21.10
N GLU A 29 -20.07 -18.79 -21.23
CA GLU A 29 -19.73 -17.48 -20.70
C GLU A 29 -20.27 -16.38 -21.64
N ALA A 30 -20.91 -15.35 -21.07
CA ALA A 30 -21.40 -14.22 -21.87
C ALA A 30 -20.23 -13.52 -22.59
N THR A 31 -20.43 -13.15 -23.84
CA THR A 31 -19.36 -12.65 -24.74
C THR A 31 -18.70 -11.34 -24.27
N TRP A 32 -19.38 -10.56 -23.45
CA TRP A 32 -18.88 -9.29 -22.91
C TRP A 32 -17.89 -9.47 -21.74
N VAL A 33 -17.88 -10.64 -21.06
CA VAL A 33 -17.12 -10.85 -19.80
C VAL A 33 -15.61 -10.71 -20.00
N ARG A 34 -15.09 -11.33 -21.07
CA ARG A 34 -13.65 -11.27 -21.36
C ARG A 34 -13.20 -9.89 -21.85
N PRO A 35 -13.90 -9.22 -22.76
CA PRO A 35 -13.62 -7.84 -23.10
C PRO A 35 -13.69 -6.89 -21.92
N ALA A 36 -14.68 -7.04 -21.03
CA ALA A 36 -14.78 -6.22 -19.83
C ALA A 36 -13.59 -6.44 -18.88
N LEU A 37 -13.20 -7.71 -18.63
CA LEU A 37 -12.00 -8.00 -17.85
C LEU A 37 -10.76 -7.38 -18.49
N ALA A 38 -10.55 -7.58 -19.80
CA ALA A 38 -9.41 -7.01 -20.51
C ALA A 38 -9.39 -5.47 -20.40
N GLY A 39 -10.54 -4.81 -20.57
CA GLY A 39 -10.66 -3.36 -20.43
C GLY A 39 -10.30 -2.87 -19.03
N VAL A 40 -10.76 -3.55 -17.98
CA VAL A 40 -10.43 -3.19 -16.59
C VAL A 40 -8.96 -3.45 -16.28
N LEU A 41 -8.37 -4.54 -16.80
CA LEU A 41 -6.94 -4.80 -16.62
C LEU A 41 -6.07 -3.79 -17.35
N VAL A 42 -6.48 -3.32 -18.54
CA VAL A 42 -5.81 -2.22 -19.24
C VAL A 42 -5.94 -0.93 -18.44
N LEU A 43 -7.13 -0.61 -17.92
CA LEU A 43 -7.33 0.55 -17.04
C LEU A 43 -6.39 0.49 -15.82
N ALA A 44 -6.36 -0.64 -15.11
CA ALA A 44 -5.47 -0.84 -13.96
C ALA A 44 -3.99 -0.72 -14.37
N ALA A 45 -3.59 -1.35 -15.47
CA ALA A 45 -2.22 -1.27 -15.97
C ALA A 45 -1.83 0.18 -16.30
N VAL A 46 -2.70 0.93 -16.97
CA VAL A 46 -2.46 2.35 -17.27
C VAL A 46 -2.34 3.17 -15.98
N LEU A 47 -3.30 3.05 -15.05
CA LEU A 47 -3.29 3.82 -13.81
C LEU A 47 -2.05 3.52 -12.94
N TYR A 48 -1.61 2.26 -12.92
CA TYR A 48 -0.52 1.83 -12.04
C TYR A 48 0.86 2.03 -12.66
N THR A 49 0.96 2.14 -14.01
CA THR A 49 2.26 2.32 -14.70
C THR A 49 2.43 3.69 -15.38
N TRP A 50 1.34 4.43 -15.62
CA TRP A 50 1.44 5.77 -16.21
C TRP A 50 2.25 6.70 -15.33
N ASN A 51 3.27 7.35 -15.89
CA ASN A 51 4.14 8.27 -15.16
C ASN A 51 4.75 7.65 -13.87
N LEU A 52 5.09 6.36 -13.88
CA LEU A 52 5.53 5.62 -12.70
C LEU A 52 6.81 6.20 -12.08
N THR A 53 7.66 6.82 -12.91
CA THR A 53 8.94 7.39 -12.50
C THR A 53 8.84 8.76 -11.83
N VAL A 54 7.65 9.38 -11.79
CA VAL A 54 7.45 10.72 -11.20
C VAL A 54 7.90 10.77 -9.73
N SER A 55 7.75 9.68 -8.99
CA SER A 55 8.16 9.55 -7.59
C SER A 55 9.65 9.22 -7.41
N GLY A 56 10.45 9.18 -8.47
CA GLY A 56 11.84 8.76 -8.37
C GLY A 56 11.96 7.39 -7.71
N TYR A 57 12.76 7.32 -6.65
CA TYR A 57 12.90 6.09 -5.84
C TYR A 57 11.82 5.93 -4.77
N ALA A 58 10.81 6.82 -4.74
CA ALA A 58 9.67 6.80 -3.82
C ALA A 58 10.09 6.74 -2.34
N ASN A 59 9.92 5.62 -1.65
CA ASN A 59 10.47 5.44 -0.31
C ASN A 59 11.93 5.00 -0.40
N THR A 60 12.86 5.92 -0.11
CA THR A 60 14.31 5.68 -0.20
C THR A 60 14.79 4.56 0.72
N TYR A 61 14.11 4.35 1.86
CA TYR A 61 14.42 3.29 2.80
C TYR A 61 14.25 1.89 2.19
N TYR A 62 13.11 1.62 1.54
CA TYR A 62 12.91 0.34 0.86
C TYR A 62 13.66 0.24 -0.46
N SER A 63 13.95 1.38 -1.11
CA SER A 63 14.75 1.38 -2.33
C SER A 63 16.22 1.05 -2.06
N ALA A 64 16.80 1.55 -0.97
CA ALA A 64 18.14 1.16 -0.51
C ALA A 64 18.20 -0.34 -0.20
N ALA A 65 17.21 -0.86 0.54
CA ALA A 65 17.12 -2.30 0.79
C ALA A 65 16.98 -3.13 -0.49
N ALA A 66 16.24 -2.65 -1.50
CA ALA A 66 16.13 -3.33 -2.79
C ALA A 66 17.46 -3.30 -3.58
N LEU A 67 18.20 -2.18 -3.53
CA LEU A 67 19.56 -2.09 -4.07
C LEU A 67 20.49 -3.08 -3.37
N SER A 68 20.53 -3.08 -2.06
CA SER A 68 21.34 -3.99 -1.24
C SER A 68 21.01 -5.46 -1.51
N ALA A 69 19.73 -5.81 -1.60
CA ALA A 69 19.26 -7.14 -1.98
C ALA A 69 19.69 -7.53 -3.40
N SER A 70 19.87 -6.57 -4.30
CA SER A 70 20.40 -6.83 -5.65
C SER A 70 21.90 -7.10 -5.67
N GLN A 71 22.65 -6.54 -4.73
CA GLN A 71 24.11 -6.65 -4.64
C GLN A 71 24.56 -7.88 -3.85
N SER A 72 23.83 -8.27 -2.78
CA SER A 72 24.18 -9.33 -1.84
C SER A 72 23.04 -10.33 -1.64
N TRP A 73 23.31 -11.64 -1.79
CA TRP A 73 22.33 -12.68 -1.48
C TRP A 73 22.02 -12.79 0.02
N SER A 74 22.97 -12.43 0.87
CA SER A 74 22.75 -12.34 2.31
C SER A 74 21.80 -11.17 2.62
N ALA A 75 22.05 -9.98 2.07
CA ALA A 75 21.15 -8.84 2.22
C ALA A 75 19.74 -9.13 1.65
N TRP A 76 19.67 -9.86 0.53
CA TRP A 76 18.40 -10.32 -0.04
C TRP A 76 17.63 -11.23 0.92
N PHE A 77 18.32 -12.19 1.56
CA PHE A 77 17.68 -13.14 2.48
C PHE A 77 17.20 -12.47 3.76
N PHE A 78 18.00 -11.59 4.35
CA PHE A 78 17.66 -10.91 5.60
C PHE A 78 16.74 -9.71 5.39
N GLY A 79 16.65 -9.14 4.19
CA GLY A 79 16.01 -7.84 3.95
C GLY A 79 16.84 -6.70 4.53
N SER A 80 18.16 -6.77 4.41
CA SER A 80 19.07 -5.78 4.97
C SER A 80 18.95 -4.46 4.24
N PHE A 81 19.09 -3.37 5.00
CA PHE A 81 19.08 -2.02 4.49
C PHE A 81 20.31 -1.77 3.59
N ASP A 82 21.48 -2.23 4.01
CA ASP A 82 22.76 -2.10 3.31
C ASP A 82 23.35 -3.45 2.89
N ALA A 83 24.16 -3.47 1.83
CA ALA A 83 24.75 -4.69 1.28
C ALA A 83 25.80 -5.34 2.20
N ALA A 84 26.33 -4.62 3.20
CA ALA A 84 27.26 -5.12 4.20
C ALA A 84 26.55 -5.79 5.39
N ASN A 85 25.22 -5.80 5.41
CA ASN A 85 24.37 -6.46 6.42
C ASN A 85 24.53 -5.90 7.84
N PHE A 86 24.55 -4.59 8.00
CA PHE A 86 24.55 -3.97 9.31
C PHE A 86 23.18 -4.11 10.02
N ILE A 87 22.11 -3.68 9.36
CA ILE A 87 20.75 -3.67 9.91
C ILE A 87 19.72 -4.04 8.84
N THR A 88 18.64 -4.74 9.23
CA THR A 88 17.52 -5.00 8.32
C THR A 88 16.54 -3.83 8.28
N VAL A 89 15.66 -3.81 7.29
CA VAL A 89 14.44 -2.99 7.39
C VAL A 89 13.54 -3.53 8.51
N ASP A 90 12.64 -2.66 9.01
CA ASP A 90 11.68 -2.96 10.08
C ASP A 90 10.48 -3.81 9.61
N LYS A 91 10.60 -4.45 8.45
CA LYS A 91 9.57 -5.29 7.84
C LYS A 91 10.15 -6.64 7.44
N PRO A 92 9.30 -7.69 7.31
CA PRO A 92 9.76 -8.98 6.81
C PRO A 92 10.21 -8.88 5.34
N PRO A 93 11.11 -9.77 4.88
CA PRO A 93 11.90 -9.52 3.69
C PRO A 93 11.21 -9.75 2.34
N LEU A 94 10.02 -10.38 2.28
CA LEU A 94 9.49 -10.88 1.01
C LEU A 94 9.24 -9.77 -0.03
N SER A 95 8.81 -8.58 0.38
CA SER A 95 8.64 -7.46 -0.56
C SER A 95 9.99 -6.96 -1.08
N THR A 96 10.97 -6.75 -0.19
CA THR A 96 12.33 -6.34 -0.58
C THR A 96 13.04 -7.42 -1.40
N MET A 97 12.76 -8.71 -1.15
CA MET A 97 13.25 -9.81 -1.98
C MET A 97 12.75 -9.70 -3.43
N VAL A 98 11.46 -9.40 -3.62
CA VAL A 98 10.85 -9.25 -4.97
C VAL A 98 11.41 -8.02 -5.68
N MET A 99 11.46 -6.87 -5.01
CA MET A 99 12.06 -5.65 -5.56
C MET A 99 13.56 -5.84 -5.86
N GLY A 100 14.32 -6.45 -4.95
CA GLY A 100 15.75 -6.73 -5.14
C GLY A 100 16.04 -7.65 -6.32
N LEU A 101 15.21 -8.67 -6.56
CA LEU A 101 15.32 -9.50 -7.77
C LEU A 101 15.05 -8.70 -9.03
N SER A 102 14.07 -7.80 -9.02
CA SER A 102 13.79 -6.91 -10.15
C SER A 102 14.97 -5.97 -10.43
N VAL A 103 15.55 -5.35 -9.38
CA VAL A 103 16.75 -4.51 -9.52
C VAL A 103 17.95 -5.32 -10.01
N ARG A 104 18.13 -6.56 -9.53
CA ARG A 104 19.22 -7.47 -9.99
C ARG A 104 19.11 -7.81 -11.48
N LEU A 105 17.88 -7.96 -11.99
CA LEU A 105 17.63 -8.32 -13.39
C LEU A 105 17.70 -7.13 -14.34
N PHE A 106 17.20 -5.96 -13.91
CA PHE A 106 16.99 -4.80 -14.79
C PHE A 106 17.89 -3.60 -14.46
N GLY A 107 18.75 -3.73 -13.44
CA GLY A 107 19.54 -2.60 -12.92
C GLY A 107 18.73 -1.68 -12.01
N LEU A 108 19.41 -0.78 -11.30
CA LEU A 108 18.79 0.19 -10.40
C LEU A 108 18.10 1.30 -11.22
N SER A 109 16.80 1.41 -11.07
CA SER A 109 15.98 2.50 -11.64
C SER A 109 14.64 2.57 -10.89
N SER A 110 13.93 3.70 -11.00
CA SER A 110 12.56 3.81 -10.50
C SER A 110 11.66 2.70 -11.05
N TRP A 111 11.81 2.36 -12.33
CA TRP A 111 11.05 1.29 -12.98
C TRP A 111 11.31 -0.08 -12.37
N SER A 112 12.57 -0.45 -12.19
CA SER A 112 12.91 -1.78 -11.66
C SER A 112 12.44 -1.97 -10.21
N ILE A 113 12.35 -0.89 -9.43
CA ILE A 113 11.85 -0.91 -8.06
C ILE A 113 10.32 -0.95 -8.03
N LEU A 114 9.64 -0.10 -8.82
CA LEU A 114 8.18 0.11 -8.72
C LEU A 114 7.35 -0.82 -9.61
N LEU A 115 7.94 -1.40 -10.67
CA LEU A 115 7.21 -2.30 -11.58
C LEU A 115 6.65 -3.56 -10.88
N PRO A 116 7.34 -4.24 -9.96
CA PRO A 116 6.77 -5.36 -9.22
C PRO A 116 5.48 -5.00 -8.47
N GLU A 117 5.42 -3.80 -7.87
CA GLU A 117 4.26 -3.30 -7.15
C GLU A 117 3.08 -3.02 -8.10
N ALA A 118 3.36 -2.40 -9.25
CA ALA A 118 2.35 -2.16 -10.28
C ALA A 118 1.78 -3.47 -10.85
N LEU A 119 2.63 -4.45 -11.10
CA LEU A 119 2.20 -5.79 -11.55
C LEU A 119 1.41 -6.53 -10.48
N ALA A 120 1.78 -6.39 -9.20
CA ALA A 120 0.99 -6.94 -8.09
C ALA A 120 -0.40 -6.30 -8.05
N GLY A 121 -0.52 -5.00 -8.34
CA GLY A 121 -1.79 -4.29 -8.45
C GLY A 121 -2.68 -4.83 -9.57
N VAL A 122 -2.15 -4.95 -10.79
CA VAL A 122 -2.89 -5.51 -11.93
C VAL A 122 -3.33 -6.96 -11.65
N ALA A 123 -2.43 -7.77 -11.08
CA ALA A 123 -2.73 -9.13 -10.67
C ALA A 123 -3.83 -9.17 -9.58
N THR A 124 -3.81 -8.24 -8.63
CA THR A 124 -4.85 -8.11 -7.59
C THR A 124 -6.23 -7.89 -8.22
N VAL A 125 -6.35 -6.97 -9.19
CA VAL A 125 -7.60 -6.71 -9.91
C VAL A 125 -8.08 -7.97 -10.66
N ALA A 126 -7.17 -8.69 -11.32
CA ALA A 126 -7.48 -9.93 -12.04
C ALA A 126 -7.99 -11.04 -11.11
N VAL A 127 -7.30 -11.26 -9.99
CA VAL A 127 -7.65 -12.30 -9.00
C VAL A 127 -8.93 -11.94 -8.26
N LEU A 128 -9.14 -10.65 -7.93
CA LEU A 128 -10.37 -10.16 -7.31
C LEU A 128 -11.56 -10.41 -8.26
N PHE A 129 -11.44 -10.06 -9.55
CA PHE A 129 -12.45 -10.38 -10.56
C PHE A 129 -12.77 -11.87 -10.56
N ALA A 130 -11.76 -12.74 -10.61
CA ALA A 130 -11.93 -14.19 -10.63
C ALA A 130 -12.63 -14.72 -9.36
N THR A 131 -12.34 -14.10 -8.21
CA THR A 131 -12.90 -14.47 -6.91
C THR A 131 -14.36 -14.04 -6.79
N VAL A 132 -14.66 -12.77 -7.06
CA VAL A 132 -16.02 -12.21 -6.99
C VAL A 132 -16.94 -12.88 -8.01
N LYS A 133 -16.43 -13.18 -9.22
CA LYS A 133 -17.19 -13.88 -10.25
C LYS A 133 -17.72 -15.24 -9.79
N ARG A 134 -16.97 -15.94 -8.93
CA ARG A 134 -17.40 -17.27 -8.41
C ARG A 134 -18.62 -17.20 -7.52
N SER A 135 -18.70 -16.14 -6.71
CA SER A 135 -19.73 -16.02 -5.69
C SER A 135 -20.94 -15.23 -6.19
N PHE A 136 -20.71 -14.20 -7.02
CA PHE A 136 -21.72 -13.22 -7.36
C PHE A 136 -21.91 -13.01 -8.87
N GLY A 137 -21.16 -13.77 -9.69
CA GLY A 137 -21.26 -13.70 -11.14
C GLY A 137 -20.43 -12.57 -11.78
N PRO A 138 -20.44 -12.52 -13.14
CA PRO A 138 -19.52 -11.67 -13.89
C PRO A 138 -19.80 -10.17 -13.77
N ALA A 139 -21.05 -9.75 -13.60
CA ALA A 139 -21.39 -8.33 -13.47
C ALA A 139 -20.85 -7.75 -12.17
N ALA A 140 -21.05 -8.45 -11.05
CA ALA A 140 -20.48 -8.07 -9.76
C ALA A 140 -18.96 -8.01 -9.80
N ALA A 141 -18.33 -8.98 -10.47
CA ALA A 141 -16.87 -9.03 -10.65
C ALA A 141 -16.35 -7.85 -11.46
N ALA A 142 -17.04 -7.44 -12.52
CA ALA A 142 -16.65 -6.29 -13.33
C ALA A 142 -16.73 -4.99 -12.53
N ILE A 143 -17.81 -4.78 -11.78
CA ILE A 143 -17.96 -3.61 -10.90
C ILE A 143 -16.86 -3.63 -9.82
N ALA A 144 -16.66 -4.76 -9.13
CA ALA A 144 -15.63 -4.88 -8.10
C ALA A 144 -14.22 -4.58 -8.66
N ALA A 145 -13.90 -5.07 -9.84
CA ALA A 145 -12.61 -4.82 -10.48
C ALA A 145 -12.41 -3.34 -10.83
N VAL A 146 -13.45 -2.65 -11.32
CA VAL A 146 -13.40 -1.20 -11.59
C VAL A 146 -13.26 -0.41 -10.28
N VAL A 147 -14.03 -0.75 -9.24
CA VAL A 147 -13.92 -0.11 -7.92
C VAL A 147 -12.50 -0.26 -7.36
N MET A 148 -11.92 -1.48 -7.42
CA MET A 148 -10.55 -1.73 -6.96
C MET A 148 -9.54 -0.89 -7.74
N ALA A 149 -9.66 -0.86 -9.08
CA ALA A 149 -8.75 -0.11 -9.95
C ALA A 149 -8.79 1.40 -9.72
N LEU A 150 -9.96 1.95 -9.35
CA LEU A 150 -10.18 3.38 -9.12
C LEU A 150 -10.15 3.78 -7.64
N THR A 151 -9.84 2.87 -6.72
CA THR A 151 -9.66 3.22 -5.30
C THR A 151 -8.36 3.99 -5.12
N PRO A 152 -8.37 5.23 -4.57
CA PRO A 152 -7.17 6.06 -4.47
C PRO A 152 -6.03 5.40 -3.70
N ALA A 153 -6.31 4.76 -2.56
CA ALA A 153 -5.29 3.99 -1.82
C ALA A 153 -4.65 2.88 -2.65
N ALA A 154 -5.41 2.23 -3.54
CA ALA A 154 -4.88 1.19 -4.42
C ALA A 154 -3.97 1.79 -5.49
N VAL A 155 -4.40 2.90 -6.15
CA VAL A 155 -3.57 3.58 -7.15
C VAL A 155 -2.26 4.07 -6.52
N LEU A 156 -2.32 4.64 -5.32
CA LEU A 156 -1.13 5.09 -4.60
C LEU A 156 -0.17 3.92 -4.32
N ILE A 157 -0.66 2.87 -3.67
CA ILE A 157 0.20 1.78 -3.15
C ILE A 157 0.75 0.89 -4.28
N PHE A 158 0.00 0.67 -5.35
CA PHE A 158 0.52 -0.07 -6.51
C PHE A 158 1.49 0.74 -7.39
N ARG A 159 1.79 1.97 -7.01
CA ARG A 159 2.78 2.86 -7.63
C ARG A 159 3.90 3.26 -6.66
N PHE A 160 3.92 2.65 -5.48
CA PHE A 160 4.83 3.00 -4.38
C PHE A 160 5.44 1.73 -3.78
N ASN A 161 6.71 1.77 -3.44
CA ASN A 161 7.49 0.61 -3.00
C ASN A 161 7.26 0.23 -1.52
N ASN A 162 6.00 0.14 -1.11
CA ASN A 162 5.63 -0.36 0.21
C ASN A 162 5.21 -1.85 0.16
N PRO A 163 5.42 -2.61 1.22
CA PRO A 163 5.07 -4.03 1.28
C PRO A 163 3.58 -4.34 1.04
N ASP A 164 2.71 -3.33 1.16
CA ASP A 164 1.25 -3.46 1.10
C ASP A 164 0.72 -3.90 -0.27
N ALA A 165 1.43 -3.61 -1.36
CA ALA A 165 1.03 -4.05 -2.69
C ALA A 165 1.08 -5.59 -2.81
N LEU A 166 2.21 -6.19 -2.45
CA LEU A 166 2.36 -7.65 -2.46
C LEU A 166 1.47 -8.31 -1.40
N LEU A 167 1.35 -7.71 -0.20
CA LEU A 167 0.40 -8.14 0.84
C LEU A 167 -1.01 -8.27 0.28
N THR A 168 -1.52 -7.22 -0.37
CA THR A 168 -2.89 -7.17 -0.93
C THR A 168 -3.10 -8.24 -1.98
N LEU A 169 -2.15 -8.44 -2.89
CA LEU A 169 -2.20 -9.52 -3.89
C LEU A 169 -2.30 -10.90 -3.23
N LEU A 170 -1.44 -11.18 -2.26
CA LEU A 170 -1.40 -12.48 -1.58
C LEU A 170 -2.68 -12.75 -0.80
N LEU A 171 -3.25 -11.76 -0.12
CA LEU A 171 -4.50 -11.91 0.59
C LEU A 171 -5.69 -12.13 -0.35
N VAL A 172 -5.75 -11.44 -1.50
CA VAL A 172 -6.81 -11.68 -2.50
C VAL A 172 -6.64 -13.05 -3.17
N ALA A 173 -5.39 -13.49 -3.42
CA ALA A 173 -5.10 -14.83 -3.90
C ALA A 173 -5.50 -15.92 -2.88
N SER A 174 -5.30 -15.63 -1.60
CA SER A 174 -5.76 -16.50 -0.52
C SER A 174 -7.29 -16.63 -0.51
N ALA A 175 -8.03 -15.52 -0.64
CA ALA A 175 -9.49 -15.55 -0.77
C ALA A 175 -9.95 -16.38 -1.97
N TRP A 176 -9.28 -16.25 -3.11
CA TRP A 176 -9.56 -17.06 -4.29
C TRP A 176 -9.37 -18.57 -4.04
N ALA A 177 -8.29 -18.96 -3.38
CA ALA A 177 -8.02 -20.35 -3.03
C ALA A 177 -9.01 -20.87 -1.98
N LEU A 178 -9.41 -20.02 -1.00
CA LEU A 178 -10.42 -20.36 -0.01
C LEU A 178 -11.77 -20.71 -0.68
N PHE A 179 -12.25 -19.89 -1.62
CA PHE A 179 -13.48 -20.21 -2.35
C PHE A 179 -13.39 -21.56 -3.09
N ARG A 180 -12.23 -21.88 -3.64
CA ARG A 180 -11.98 -23.21 -4.23
C ARG A 180 -12.11 -24.35 -3.20
N SER A 181 -11.68 -24.11 -1.97
CA SER A 181 -11.79 -25.09 -0.89
C SER A 181 -13.23 -25.33 -0.44
N LEU A 182 -14.09 -24.28 -0.51
CA LEU A 182 -15.51 -24.39 -0.14
C LEU A 182 -16.29 -25.32 -1.07
N GLU A 183 -15.96 -25.33 -2.37
CA GLU A 183 -16.65 -26.12 -3.39
C GLU A 183 -16.54 -27.64 -3.12
N ASN A 184 -15.35 -28.10 -2.72
CA ASN A 184 -15.02 -29.52 -2.64
C ASN A 184 -14.58 -29.99 -1.24
N GLY A 185 -14.51 -29.08 -0.25
CA GLY A 185 -13.93 -29.36 1.07
C GLY A 185 -12.46 -29.81 1.00
N GLY A 186 -11.74 -29.38 -0.07
CA GLY A 186 -10.42 -29.90 -0.41
C GLY A 186 -9.30 -29.28 0.39
N TYR A 187 -8.56 -30.09 1.17
CA TYR A 187 -7.43 -29.67 1.98
C TYR A 187 -6.32 -28.97 1.18
N ARG A 188 -6.08 -29.36 -0.08
CA ARG A 188 -5.06 -28.74 -0.94
C ARG A 188 -5.36 -27.27 -1.20
N TRP A 189 -6.60 -26.92 -1.46
CA TRP A 189 -7.00 -25.53 -1.67
C TRP A 189 -6.96 -24.73 -0.37
N MET A 190 -7.32 -25.38 0.74
CA MET A 190 -7.22 -24.76 2.05
C MET A 190 -5.75 -24.51 2.45
N ALA A 191 -4.86 -25.48 2.22
CA ALA A 191 -3.43 -25.30 2.41
C ALA A 191 -2.87 -24.20 1.51
N LEU A 192 -3.29 -24.13 0.23
CA LEU A 192 -2.85 -23.06 -0.67
C LEU A 192 -3.33 -21.67 -0.17
N ALA A 193 -4.58 -21.56 0.30
CA ALA A 193 -5.09 -20.33 0.89
C ALA A 193 -4.24 -19.91 2.10
N ALA A 194 -3.97 -20.86 2.98
CA ALA A 194 -3.12 -20.66 4.16
C ALA A 194 -1.67 -20.28 3.80
N SER A 195 -1.11 -20.90 2.76
CA SER A 195 0.24 -20.56 2.27
C SER A 195 0.32 -19.11 1.79
N PHE A 196 -0.68 -18.61 1.07
CA PHE A 196 -0.72 -17.21 0.67
C PHE A 196 -0.81 -16.26 1.88
N VAL A 197 -1.54 -16.62 2.95
CA VAL A 197 -1.56 -15.81 4.17
C VAL A 197 -0.20 -15.85 4.87
N GLY A 198 0.47 -17.01 4.93
CA GLY A 198 1.81 -17.10 5.50
C GLY A 198 2.86 -16.32 4.71
N LEU A 199 2.79 -16.34 3.37
CA LEU A 199 3.63 -15.48 2.52
C LEU A 199 3.28 -13.99 2.71
N ALA A 200 2.01 -13.65 2.87
CA ALA A 200 1.56 -12.30 3.19
C ALA A 200 2.13 -11.82 4.55
N PHE A 201 2.23 -12.71 5.54
CA PHE A 201 2.92 -12.43 6.79
C PHE A 201 4.39 -12.07 6.56
N LEU A 202 5.08 -12.73 5.64
CA LEU A 202 6.45 -12.41 5.25
C LEU A 202 6.57 -11.11 4.43
N THR A 203 5.48 -10.40 4.16
CA THR A 203 5.48 -9.02 3.66
C THR A 203 5.21 -8.00 4.75
N LYS A 204 4.31 -8.28 5.70
CA LYS A 204 3.88 -7.29 6.70
C LYS A 204 3.35 -7.90 8.00
N TYR A 205 4.00 -8.93 8.51
CA TYR A 205 3.75 -9.58 9.80
C TYR A 205 2.26 -9.76 10.14
N LEU A 206 1.83 -9.37 11.34
CA LEU A 206 0.48 -9.65 11.88
C LEU A 206 -0.66 -9.00 11.11
N GLN A 207 -0.41 -7.96 10.28
CA GLN A 207 -1.47 -7.37 9.43
C GLN A 207 -2.06 -8.41 8.46
N ALA A 208 -1.26 -9.37 8.00
CA ALA A 208 -1.73 -10.45 7.14
C ALA A 208 -2.77 -11.36 7.82
N TYR A 209 -2.77 -11.43 9.15
CA TYR A 209 -3.65 -12.31 9.91
C TYR A 209 -5.04 -11.72 10.19
N LEU A 210 -5.29 -10.46 9.82
CA LEU A 210 -6.61 -9.83 9.99
C LEU A 210 -7.72 -10.55 9.23
N VAL A 211 -7.40 -11.29 8.18
CA VAL A 211 -8.38 -12.07 7.40
C VAL A 211 -8.68 -13.45 8.00
N LEU A 212 -7.81 -13.98 8.88
CA LEU A 212 -7.92 -15.34 9.40
C LEU A 212 -9.23 -15.63 10.17
N PRO A 213 -9.75 -14.73 11.04
CA PRO A 213 -11.02 -14.95 11.71
C PRO A 213 -12.17 -15.16 10.71
N GLY A 214 -12.22 -14.31 9.67
CA GLY A 214 -13.21 -14.43 8.59
C GLY A 214 -13.06 -15.72 7.80
N TYR A 215 -11.85 -16.11 7.47
CA TYR A 215 -11.57 -17.34 6.73
C TYR A 215 -11.97 -18.60 7.51
N ALA A 216 -11.64 -18.62 8.81
CA ALA A 216 -12.05 -19.72 9.69
C ALA A 216 -13.56 -19.81 9.80
N LEU A 217 -14.25 -18.67 10.00
CA LEU A 217 -15.71 -18.59 10.03
C LEU A 217 -16.32 -19.14 8.73
N VAL A 218 -15.88 -18.64 7.57
CA VAL A 218 -16.45 -19.01 6.28
C VAL A 218 -16.19 -20.46 5.95
N PHE A 219 -14.99 -20.97 6.15
CA PHE A 219 -14.70 -22.39 5.90
C PHE A 219 -15.43 -23.29 6.90
N GLY A 220 -15.40 -22.94 8.18
CA GLY A 220 -16.09 -23.70 9.24
C GLY A 220 -17.60 -23.77 9.06
N PHE A 221 -18.22 -22.69 8.55
CA PHE A 221 -19.66 -22.62 8.34
C PHE A 221 -20.06 -23.10 6.94
N SER A 222 -19.47 -22.58 5.88
CA SER A 222 -19.98 -22.69 4.51
C SER A 222 -19.40 -23.86 3.71
N ALA A 223 -18.30 -24.51 4.13
CA ALA A 223 -17.69 -25.57 3.35
C ALA A 223 -18.67 -26.76 3.17
N ASN A 224 -18.81 -27.22 1.90
CA ASN A 224 -19.68 -28.34 1.53
C ASN A 224 -19.02 -29.68 1.87
N THR A 225 -18.89 -29.95 3.18
CA THR A 225 -18.29 -31.19 3.68
C THR A 225 -18.71 -31.46 5.12
N SER A 226 -18.34 -32.65 5.65
CA SER A 226 -18.65 -33.03 7.05
C SER A 226 -17.91 -32.16 8.06
N LEU A 227 -18.45 -32.02 9.27
CA LEU A 227 -17.84 -31.25 10.35
C LEU A 227 -16.40 -31.71 10.64
N ARG A 228 -16.17 -33.05 10.70
CA ARG A 228 -14.82 -33.60 10.91
C ARG A 228 -13.83 -33.11 9.85
N ARG A 229 -14.22 -33.11 8.56
CA ARG A 229 -13.36 -32.61 7.48
C ARG A 229 -13.13 -31.11 7.58
N ARG A 230 -14.11 -30.32 8.03
CA ARG A 230 -13.92 -28.88 8.25
C ARG A 230 -12.93 -28.62 9.38
N LEU A 231 -13.05 -29.33 10.51
CA LEU A 231 -12.10 -29.20 11.62
C LEU A 231 -10.68 -29.60 11.21
N ILE A 232 -10.52 -30.73 10.48
CA ILE A 232 -9.22 -31.14 9.94
C ILE A 232 -8.68 -30.07 8.97
N GLY A 233 -9.53 -29.51 8.11
CA GLY A 233 -9.14 -28.44 7.18
C GLY A 233 -8.64 -27.19 7.88
N LEU A 234 -9.27 -26.79 9.01
CA LEU A 234 -8.80 -25.66 9.83
C LEU A 234 -7.45 -25.98 10.51
N VAL A 235 -7.25 -27.20 10.98
CA VAL A 235 -5.95 -27.63 11.53
C VAL A 235 -4.87 -27.61 10.45
N VAL A 236 -5.16 -28.13 9.27
CA VAL A 236 -4.25 -28.08 8.11
C VAL A 236 -3.92 -26.62 7.75
N ALA A 237 -4.93 -25.74 7.73
CA ALA A 237 -4.71 -24.32 7.48
C ALA A 237 -3.78 -23.68 8.52
N MET A 238 -4.07 -23.90 9.82
CA MET A 238 -3.24 -23.37 10.90
C MET A 238 -1.79 -23.87 10.81
N ALA A 239 -1.60 -25.18 10.64
CA ALA A 239 -0.26 -25.74 10.47
C ALA A 239 0.46 -25.15 9.25
N THR A 240 -0.26 -24.98 8.14
CA THR A 240 0.32 -24.40 6.92
C THR A 240 0.69 -22.91 7.12
N VAL A 241 -0.19 -22.11 7.74
CA VAL A 241 0.15 -20.72 8.08
C VAL A 241 1.42 -20.68 8.94
N LEU A 242 1.49 -21.47 10.01
CA LEU A 242 2.65 -21.49 10.91
C LEU A 242 3.94 -21.88 10.18
N VAL A 243 3.90 -22.86 9.30
CA VAL A 243 5.07 -23.27 8.51
C VAL A 243 5.46 -22.18 7.50
N THR A 244 4.51 -21.65 6.74
CA THR A 244 4.81 -20.70 5.65
C THR A 244 5.13 -19.29 6.14
N SER A 245 4.71 -18.90 7.33
CA SER A 245 5.11 -17.64 7.97
C SER A 245 6.34 -17.80 8.86
N GLY A 246 6.48 -18.95 9.52
CA GLY A 246 7.49 -19.16 10.58
C GLY A 246 8.87 -19.61 10.09
N TRP A 247 8.99 -20.16 8.88
CA TRP A 247 10.24 -20.73 8.43
C TRP A 247 11.41 -19.72 8.42
N TRP A 248 11.16 -18.50 7.91
CA TRP A 248 12.18 -17.45 7.88
C TRP A 248 12.52 -16.97 9.29
N VAL A 249 11.50 -16.74 10.11
CA VAL A 249 11.67 -16.33 11.51
C VAL A 249 12.51 -17.37 12.26
N ALA A 250 12.20 -18.66 12.11
CA ALA A 250 12.93 -19.76 12.75
C ALA A 250 14.40 -19.82 12.30
N ILE A 251 14.67 -19.68 10.99
CA ILE A 251 16.05 -19.69 10.49
C ILE A 251 16.82 -18.50 11.06
N VAL A 252 16.26 -17.29 11.04
CA VAL A 252 16.94 -16.08 11.53
C VAL A 252 17.18 -16.15 13.04
N GLU A 253 16.26 -16.69 13.84
CA GLU A 253 16.47 -16.89 15.28
C GLU A 253 17.55 -17.92 15.61
N LEU A 254 17.71 -18.96 14.78
CA LEU A 254 18.73 -19.97 14.96
C LEU A 254 20.15 -19.47 14.60
N ILE A 255 20.27 -18.39 13.81
CA ILE A 255 21.57 -17.77 13.50
C ILE A 255 22.01 -16.91 14.69
N PRO A 256 23.22 -17.10 15.24
CA PRO A 256 23.72 -16.27 16.33
C PRO A 256 23.68 -14.77 16.00
N ALA A 257 23.34 -13.93 16.98
CA ALA A 257 23.19 -12.48 16.78
C ALA A 257 24.46 -11.81 16.20
N GLY A 258 25.66 -12.29 16.54
CA GLY A 258 26.92 -11.79 15.97
C GLY A 258 27.20 -12.21 14.52
N SER A 259 26.36 -13.09 13.94
CA SER A 259 26.53 -13.64 12.57
C SER A 259 25.37 -13.24 11.63
N ARG A 260 24.50 -12.36 12.08
CA ARG A 260 23.37 -11.84 11.31
C ARG A 260 23.26 -10.32 11.46
N PRO A 261 22.60 -9.61 10.54
CA PRO A 261 22.30 -8.18 10.72
C PRO A 261 21.43 -7.97 11.96
N PHE A 262 21.50 -6.78 12.56
CA PHE A 262 20.53 -6.38 13.57
C PHE A 262 19.14 -6.30 12.94
N ILE A 263 18.13 -6.86 13.59
CA ILE A 263 16.75 -6.78 13.08
C ILE A 263 16.17 -5.40 13.41
N GLY A 264 16.03 -4.56 12.39
CA GLY A 264 15.57 -3.18 12.53
C GLY A 264 14.17 -3.10 13.15
N GLY A 265 13.97 -2.12 14.06
CA GLY A 265 12.74 -1.94 14.83
C GLY A 265 12.58 -2.87 16.03
N SER A 266 13.51 -3.80 16.29
CA SER A 266 13.54 -4.61 17.50
C SER A 266 14.39 -3.95 18.61
N THR A 267 14.22 -4.39 19.85
CA THR A 267 15.07 -3.96 20.98
C THR A 267 16.26 -4.88 21.18
N THR A 268 16.15 -6.13 20.74
CA THR A 268 17.13 -7.20 21.03
C THR A 268 17.81 -7.75 19.77
N GLY A 269 17.47 -7.26 18.58
CA GLY A 269 17.92 -7.84 17.32
C GLY A 269 17.21 -9.14 16.95
N SER A 270 16.05 -9.44 17.55
CA SER A 270 15.24 -10.65 17.31
C SER A 270 14.02 -10.35 16.43
N PRO A 271 13.74 -11.18 15.38
CA PRO A 271 12.48 -11.08 14.64
C PRO A 271 11.25 -11.30 15.53
N LEU A 272 11.32 -12.16 16.56
CA LEU A 272 10.19 -12.38 17.47
C LEU A 272 9.90 -11.14 18.31
N ASP A 273 10.95 -10.44 18.77
CA ASP A 273 10.80 -9.18 19.48
C ASP A 273 10.10 -8.12 18.59
N LEU A 274 10.48 -8.02 17.32
CA LEU A 274 9.83 -7.13 16.36
C LEU A 274 8.36 -7.52 16.13
N ILE A 275 8.06 -8.82 15.93
CA ILE A 275 6.71 -9.33 15.62
C ILE A 275 5.76 -9.14 16.79
N PHE A 276 6.19 -9.45 18.03
CA PHE A 276 5.35 -9.30 19.22
C PHE A 276 5.44 -7.91 19.86
N GLY A 277 6.49 -7.15 19.56
CA GLY A 277 6.72 -5.78 20.00
C GLY A 277 6.18 -4.73 19.03
N TYR A 278 7.10 -3.89 18.55
CA TYR A 278 6.83 -2.66 17.79
C TYR A 278 5.95 -2.87 16.55
N ASP A 279 6.23 -3.86 15.70
CA ASP A 279 5.53 -4.02 14.41
C ASP A 279 4.33 -4.99 14.47
N GLY A 280 3.99 -5.48 15.64
CA GLY A 280 2.89 -6.39 15.86
C GLY A 280 1.89 -5.91 16.92
N LEU A 281 1.95 -6.50 18.12
CA LEU A 281 1.02 -6.16 19.19
C LEU A 281 1.16 -4.70 19.65
N GLY A 282 2.36 -4.14 19.60
CA GLY A 282 2.61 -2.74 19.90
C GLY A 282 1.84 -1.77 19.00
N ARG A 283 1.56 -2.15 17.75
CA ARG A 283 0.71 -1.36 16.85
C ARG A 283 -0.76 -1.40 17.26
N ILE A 284 -1.22 -2.50 17.84
CA ILE A 284 -2.62 -2.67 18.25
C ILE A 284 -2.88 -2.00 19.59
N PHE A 285 -2.01 -2.23 20.58
CA PHE A 285 -2.24 -1.84 21.98
C PHE A 285 -1.45 -0.58 22.40
N GLY A 286 -0.57 -0.07 21.56
CA GLY A 286 0.33 1.02 21.92
C GLY A 286 1.41 0.53 22.87
N ALA A 287 2.57 0.09 22.38
CA ALA A 287 3.70 -0.29 23.21
C ALA A 287 4.79 0.80 23.17
N SER A 288 5.45 1.01 24.32
CA SER A 288 6.73 1.68 24.42
C SER A 288 7.82 0.74 23.88
N GLY A 289 8.44 1.10 22.78
CA GLY A 289 9.59 0.40 22.17
C GLY A 289 10.34 1.36 21.27
N PRO A 290 11.44 0.94 20.63
CA PRO A 290 12.14 1.74 19.63
C PRO A 290 11.11 2.20 18.56
N GLY A 291 10.80 3.49 18.51
CA GLY A 291 9.73 4.04 17.65
C GLY A 291 8.34 4.14 18.28
N GLY A 292 8.14 3.69 19.52
CA GLY A 292 6.95 3.95 20.32
C GLY A 292 6.96 5.39 20.81
N GLY A 293 6.52 6.33 19.97
CA GLY A 293 6.19 7.68 20.42
C GLY A 293 5.05 7.61 21.42
N ALA A 294 5.08 8.49 22.42
CA ALA A 294 4.20 8.58 23.58
C ALA A 294 2.78 8.05 23.33
N ALA A 295 2.29 7.24 24.23
CA ALA A 295 0.87 6.91 24.41
C ALA A 295 0.09 8.23 24.56
N GLY A 296 -0.42 8.74 23.48
CA GLY A 296 -1.18 9.99 23.43
C GLY A 296 -1.58 10.26 22.00
N GLY A 297 -2.74 9.79 21.63
CA GLY A 297 -3.59 10.09 20.52
C GLY A 297 -2.98 10.82 19.31
N GLY A 298 -3.20 10.32 18.11
CA GLY A 298 -3.01 11.11 16.92
C GLY A 298 -1.71 10.89 16.16
N GLY A 299 -1.23 9.66 16.07
CA GLY A 299 -0.21 9.28 15.06
C GLY A 299 -0.65 9.69 13.67
N PHE A 300 0.13 9.41 12.65
CA PHE A 300 -0.05 9.77 11.23
C PHE A 300 -1.48 9.61 10.67
N SER A 301 -2.40 8.99 11.38
CA SER A 301 -3.78 8.71 10.94
C SER A 301 -4.85 9.26 11.88
N GLY A 302 -4.49 10.18 12.79
CA GLY A 302 -5.42 10.86 13.69
C GLY A 302 -5.93 9.99 14.84
N ASP A 303 -6.87 10.56 15.60
CA ASP A 303 -7.37 9.99 16.85
C ASP A 303 -8.06 8.64 16.68
N VAL A 304 -7.89 7.79 17.74
CA VAL A 304 -8.55 6.48 17.87
C VAL A 304 -10.07 6.67 17.96
N GLY A 305 -10.82 5.93 17.17
CA GLY A 305 -12.29 5.99 17.23
C GLY A 305 -12.97 5.52 15.95
N LEU A 306 -14.28 5.34 16.03
CA LEU A 306 -15.11 4.83 14.92
C LEU A 306 -14.97 5.65 13.63
N LEU A 307 -14.77 6.95 13.75
CA LEU A 307 -14.69 7.88 12.61
C LEU A 307 -13.26 8.09 12.08
N ARG A 308 -12.23 7.40 12.62
CA ARG A 308 -10.84 7.54 12.16
C ARG A 308 -10.70 7.37 10.64
N LEU A 309 -11.37 6.38 10.05
CA LEU A 309 -11.31 6.13 8.60
C LEU A 309 -11.92 7.27 7.74
N PHE A 310 -12.60 8.22 8.38
CA PHE A 310 -13.24 9.37 7.73
C PHE A 310 -12.59 10.71 8.07
N ASN A 311 -11.54 10.72 8.90
CA ASN A 311 -10.82 11.94 9.25
C ASN A 311 -9.97 12.47 8.09
N ASP A 312 -9.32 13.64 8.28
CA ASP A 312 -8.59 14.32 7.20
C ASP A 312 -7.35 13.56 6.71
N GLN A 313 -6.75 12.70 7.54
CA GLN A 313 -5.61 11.87 7.16
C GLN A 313 -6.01 10.62 6.36
N MET A 314 -7.22 10.09 6.61
CA MET A 314 -7.64 8.79 6.08
C MET A 314 -8.66 8.87 4.93
N PHE A 315 -9.49 9.95 4.89
CA PHE A 315 -10.65 9.98 3.97
C PHE A 315 -10.25 9.81 2.51
N GLY A 316 -9.20 10.52 2.08
CA GLY A 316 -8.71 10.47 0.71
C GLY A 316 -8.27 9.08 0.25
N GLN A 317 -7.84 8.24 1.20
CA GLN A 317 -7.41 6.88 0.95
C GLN A 317 -8.56 5.96 0.55
N ILE A 318 -9.64 5.89 1.38
CA ILE A 318 -10.58 4.76 1.33
C ILE A 318 -12.04 5.10 1.68
N ALA A 319 -12.33 6.27 2.30
CA ALA A 319 -13.66 6.55 2.86
C ALA A 319 -14.80 6.57 1.81
N TRP A 320 -14.49 6.88 0.57
CA TRP A 320 -15.40 7.15 -0.54
C TRP A 320 -16.59 6.20 -0.67
N LEU A 321 -16.35 4.91 -0.49
CA LEU A 321 -17.32 3.84 -0.71
C LEU A 321 -17.60 3.01 0.55
N ILE A 322 -17.08 3.38 1.71
CA ILE A 322 -17.36 2.67 2.98
C ILE A 322 -18.86 2.65 3.29
N PRO A 323 -19.61 3.77 3.25
CA PRO A 323 -21.04 3.72 3.54
C PRO A 323 -21.81 2.82 2.54
N LEU A 324 -21.46 2.86 1.27
CA LEU A 324 -22.07 2.00 0.25
C LEU A 324 -21.76 0.53 0.51
N ALA A 325 -20.51 0.19 0.86
CA ALA A 325 -20.11 -1.18 1.18
C ALA A 325 -20.88 -1.73 2.39
N ILE A 326 -21.11 -0.91 3.42
CA ILE A 326 -21.91 -1.28 4.60
C ILE A 326 -23.37 -1.56 4.18
N VAL A 327 -23.99 -0.68 3.39
CA VAL A 327 -25.35 -0.89 2.89
C VAL A 327 -25.44 -2.17 2.06
N CYS A 328 -24.48 -2.38 1.14
CA CYS A 328 -24.41 -3.58 0.32
C CYS A 328 -24.26 -4.86 1.15
N LEU A 329 -23.42 -4.83 2.19
CA LEU A 329 -23.23 -5.96 3.11
C LEU A 329 -24.54 -6.29 3.84
N VAL A 330 -25.18 -5.27 4.45
CA VAL A 330 -26.44 -5.46 5.21
C VAL A 330 -27.54 -6.00 4.30
N VAL A 331 -27.73 -5.37 3.13
CA VAL A 331 -28.74 -5.82 2.15
C VAL A 331 -28.46 -7.25 1.68
N GLY A 332 -27.22 -7.56 1.36
CA GLY A 332 -26.82 -8.89 0.91
C GLY A 332 -27.07 -9.98 1.94
N LEU A 333 -26.72 -9.73 3.21
CA LEU A 333 -26.98 -10.66 4.32
C LEU A 333 -28.49 -10.82 4.58
N VAL A 334 -29.26 -9.71 4.60
CA VAL A 334 -30.72 -9.76 4.81
C VAL A 334 -31.42 -10.54 3.69
N GLN A 335 -31.03 -10.35 2.43
CA GLN A 335 -31.60 -11.09 1.30
C GLN A 335 -31.30 -12.60 1.38
N ARG A 336 -30.19 -12.99 2.03
CA ARG A 336 -29.73 -14.38 2.14
C ARG A 336 -29.90 -14.96 3.53
N ARG A 337 -30.67 -14.33 4.43
CA ARG A 337 -30.87 -14.83 5.80
C ARG A 337 -31.43 -16.24 5.90
N TRP A 338 -32.11 -16.69 4.86
CA TRP A 338 -32.68 -18.04 4.74
C TRP A 338 -31.96 -18.93 3.71
N ALA A 339 -30.83 -18.44 3.14
CA ALA A 339 -30.05 -19.22 2.21
C ALA A 339 -29.40 -20.41 2.90
N HIS A 340 -29.20 -21.50 2.16
CA HIS A 340 -28.46 -22.63 2.71
C HIS A 340 -27.02 -22.21 3.00
N ARG A 341 -26.43 -22.74 4.07
CA ARG A 341 -25.06 -22.40 4.48
C ARG A 341 -23.98 -22.57 3.40
N THR A 342 -24.20 -23.43 2.42
CA THR A 342 -23.29 -23.64 1.29
C THR A 342 -23.59 -22.75 0.08
N ASP A 343 -24.49 -21.77 0.22
CA ASP A 343 -24.75 -20.78 -0.83
C ASP A 343 -23.48 -19.96 -1.10
N PRO A 344 -22.98 -19.92 -2.35
CA PRO A 344 -21.73 -19.25 -2.66
C PRO A 344 -21.77 -17.73 -2.40
N ALA A 345 -22.94 -17.11 -2.59
CA ALA A 345 -23.08 -15.68 -2.38
C ALA A 345 -23.17 -15.34 -0.89
N LEU A 346 -23.82 -16.18 -0.07
CA LEU A 346 -23.77 -16.04 1.39
C LEU A 346 -22.33 -16.18 1.88
N ALA A 347 -21.60 -17.20 1.43
CA ALA A 347 -20.17 -17.36 1.75
C ALA A 347 -19.35 -16.15 1.32
N GLY A 348 -19.68 -15.55 0.18
CA GLY A 348 -19.05 -14.31 -0.31
C GLY A 348 -19.28 -13.13 0.61
N TYR A 349 -20.52 -12.89 1.04
CA TYR A 349 -20.83 -11.80 1.99
C TYR A 349 -20.17 -12.02 3.36
N LEU A 350 -20.14 -13.26 3.84
CA LEU A 350 -19.47 -13.59 5.09
C LEU A 350 -17.95 -13.36 4.99
N LEU A 351 -17.32 -13.72 3.86
CA LEU A 351 -15.88 -13.52 3.65
C LEU A 351 -15.52 -12.04 3.57
N TRP A 352 -16.10 -11.34 2.59
CA TRP A 352 -15.75 -9.94 2.35
C TRP A 352 -16.26 -9.02 3.47
N GLY A 353 -17.40 -9.37 4.08
CA GLY A 353 -17.94 -8.66 5.23
C GLY A 353 -17.07 -8.83 6.47
N SER A 354 -16.63 -10.04 6.81
CA SER A 354 -15.72 -10.26 7.94
C SER A 354 -14.35 -9.62 7.71
N TRP A 355 -13.78 -9.72 6.52
CA TRP A 355 -12.55 -9.00 6.17
C TRP A 355 -12.73 -7.49 6.38
N PHE A 356 -13.79 -6.90 5.80
CA PHE A 356 -14.08 -5.48 5.95
C PHE A 356 -14.24 -5.08 7.42
N VAL A 357 -15.09 -5.77 8.18
CA VAL A 357 -15.40 -5.42 9.58
C VAL A 357 -14.18 -5.57 10.48
N VAL A 358 -13.48 -6.71 10.42
CA VAL A 358 -12.29 -6.95 11.26
C VAL A 358 -11.21 -5.90 10.97
N THR A 359 -10.90 -5.65 9.70
CA THR A 359 -9.87 -4.68 9.34
C THR A 359 -10.29 -3.26 9.70
N ALA A 360 -11.55 -2.87 9.44
CA ALA A 360 -12.05 -1.54 9.78
C ALA A 360 -12.03 -1.30 11.29
N VAL A 361 -12.47 -2.27 12.09
CA VAL A 361 -12.46 -2.18 13.57
C VAL A 361 -11.01 -2.06 14.07
N VAL A 362 -10.11 -2.93 13.62
CA VAL A 362 -8.70 -2.86 14.04
C VAL A 362 -8.10 -1.49 13.68
N PHE A 363 -8.26 -1.02 12.46
CA PHE A 363 -7.69 0.28 12.03
C PHE A 363 -8.34 1.49 12.71
N SER A 364 -9.62 1.38 13.10
CA SER A 364 -10.31 2.43 13.86
C SER A 364 -9.83 2.54 15.30
N TYR A 365 -9.49 1.40 15.94
CA TYR A 365 -9.26 1.34 17.38
C TYR A 365 -7.83 1.00 17.80
N MET A 366 -6.93 0.62 16.85
CA MET A 366 -5.52 0.42 17.20
C MET A 366 -4.89 1.74 17.70
N SER A 367 -4.11 1.65 18.78
CA SER A 367 -3.55 2.82 19.49
C SER A 367 -2.07 3.07 19.22
N GLY A 368 -1.38 2.13 18.58
CA GLY A 368 0.01 2.31 18.15
C GLY A 368 0.12 3.06 16.81
N ILE A 369 1.32 3.07 16.23
CA ILE A 369 1.57 3.74 14.95
C ILE A 369 0.76 3.09 13.83
N ILE A 370 -0.09 3.88 13.18
CA ILE A 370 -0.83 3.51 11.97
C ILE A 370 -0.58 4.56 10.88
N HIS A 371 -0.19 4.12 9.71
CA HIS A 371 -0.07 4.96 8.54
C HIS A 371 -1.37 4.97 7.74
N SER A 372 -1.67 6.11 7.14
CA SER A 372 -2.92 6.29 6.38
C SER A 372 -3.07 5.30 5.22
N TYR A 373 -1.99 4.96 4.54
CA TYR A 373 -1.98 4.03 3.41
C TYR A 373 -2.30 2.56 3.78
N TYR A 374 -2.27 2.17 5.07
CA TYR A 374 -2.74 0.84 5.50
C TYR A 374 -4.17 0.56 5.07
N ALA A 375 -4.95 1.63 4.87
CA ALA A 375 -6.31 1.57 4.37
C ALA A 375 -6.49 0.78 3.07
N VAL A 376 -5.43 0.61 2.25
CA VAL A 376 -5.47 -0.23 1.04
C VAL A 376 -5.92 -1.66 1.33
N ALA A 377 -5.66 -2.19 2.53
CA ALA A 377 -6.11 -3.52 2.95
C ALA A 377 -7.64 -3.67 3.00
N LEU A 378 -8.40 -2.56 3.08
CA LEU A 378 -9.87 -2.55 2.99
C LEU A 378 -10.38 -2.58 1.55
N ALA A 379 -9.57 -2.13 0.58
CA ALA A 379 -10.01 -1.91 -0.80
C ALA A 379 -10.61 -3.17 -1.47
N PRO A 380 -10.02 -4.39 -1.36
CA PRO A 380 -10.60 -5.58 -1.96
C PRO A 380 -11.98 -5.94 -1.41
N ALA A 381 -12.16 -5.80 -0.09
CA ALA A 381 -13.43 -6.11 0.57
C ALA A 381 -14.52 -5.10 0.20
N ILE A 382 -14.21 -3.80 0.21
CA ILE A 382 -15.13 -2.73 -0.23
C ILE A 382 -15.53 -2.97 -1.69
N ALA A 383 -14.56 -3.22 -2.57
CA ALA A 383 -14.81 -3.44 -3.98
C ALA A 383 -15.73 -4.65 -4.22
N ALA A 384 -15.47 -5.76 -3.53
CA ALA A 384 -16.29 -6.96 -3.63
C ALA A 384 -17.71 -6.76 -3.12
N LEU A 385 -17.87 -6.10 -1.95
CA LEU A 385 -19.18 -5.81 -1.36
C LEU A 385 -20.01 -4.87 -2.22
N VAL A 386 -19.40 -3.80 -2.76
CA VAL A 386 -20.08 -2.86 -3.66
C VAL A 386 -20.53 -3.56 -4.95
N GLY A 387 -19.63 -4.34 -5.57
CA GLY A 387 -19.97 -5.08 -6.78
C GLY A 387 -21.09 -6.09 -6.56
N ALA A 388 -21.02 -6.86 -5.47
CA ALA A 388 -22.03 -7.85 -5.10
C ALA A 388 -23.38 -7.20 -4.78
N GLY A 389 -23.38 -6.18 -3.91
CA GLY A 389 -24.59 -5.56 -3.43
C GLY A 389 -25.36 -4.80 -4.50
N LEU A 390 -24.68 -4.10 -5.41
CA LEU A 390 -25.33 -3.41 -6.53
C LEU A 390 -26.01 -4.39 -7.48
N VAL A 391 -25.36 -5.55 -7.75
CA VAL A 391 -25.97 -6.60 -8.59
C VAL A 391 -27.13 -7.28 -7.89
N ASP A 392 -27.07 -7.50 -6.59
CA ASP A 392 -28.18 -8.08 -5.83
C ASP A 392 -29.38 -7.12 -5.73
N LEU A 393 -29.13 -5.84 -5.50
CA LEU A 393 -30.17 -4.80 -5.57
C LEU A 393 -30.80 -4.74 -6.96
N TRP A 394 -29.99 -4.85 -8.02
CA TRP A 394 -30.49 -4.95 -9.39
C TRP A 394 -31.31 -6.20 -9.62
N GLY A 395 -30.88 -7.35 -9.10
CA GLY A 395 -31.61 -8.61 -9.17
C GLY A 395 -32.96 -8.58 -8.44
N ALA A 396 -33.05 -7.84 -7.34
CA ALA A 396 -34.31 -7.63 -6.63
C ALA A 396 -35.34 -6.86 -7.47
N ARG A 397 -34.89 -6.03 -8.43
CA ARG A 397 -35.76 -5.34 -9.40
C ARG A 397 -36.60 -6.32 -10.24
N LEU A 398 -36.05 -7.50 -10.56
CA LEU A 398 -36.77 -8.51 -11.35
C LEU A 398 -37.94 -9.12 -10.57
N ARG A 399 -37.90 -9.02 -9.23
CA ARG A 399 -38.93 -9.55 -8.33
C ARG A 399 -39.87 -8.44 -7.81
N MET A 400 -39.34 -7.22 -7.69
CA MET A 400 -40.07 -6.07 -7.16
C MET A 400 -39.64 -4.83 -7.93
N TRP A 401 -40.56 -4.05 -8.43
CA TRP A 401 -40.36 -2.77 -9.15
C TRP A 401 -39.43 -1.78 -8.37
N LEU A 402 -39.34 -1.93 -7.04
CA LEU A 402 -38.52 -1.10 -6.17
C LEU A 402 -37.00 -1.29 -6.34
N GLY A 403 -36.53 -2.39 -6.90
CA GLY A 403 -35.08 -2.68 -6.97
C GLY A 403 -34.29 -1.70 -7.83
N GLY A 404 -34.88 -1.16 -8.92
CA GLY A 404 -34.24 -0.12 -9.71
C GLY A 404 -34.13 1.21 -8.96
N ILE A 405 -35.16 1.57 -8.21
CA ILE A 405 -35.17 2.75 -7.34
C ILE A 405 -34.13 2.62 -6.25
N ALA A 406 -34.02 1.43 -5.61
CA ALA A 406 -33.02 1.17 -4.57
C ALA A 406 -31.59 1.37 -5.08
N VAL A 407 -31.26 0.87 -6.29
CA VAL A 407 -29.97 1.14 -6.94
C VAL A 407 -29.75 2.64 -7.14
N GLY A 408 -30.75 3.37 -7.62
CA GLY A 408 -30.67 4.82 -7.80
C GLY A 408 -30.43 5.57 -6.48
N ILE A 409 -31.14 5.20 -5.41
CA ILE A 409 -31.00 5.82 -4.09
C ILE A 409 -29.59 5.59 -3.52
N VAL A 410 -29.06 4.37 -3.58
CA VAL A 410 -27.71 4.09 -3.03
C VAL A 410 -26.63 4.78 -3.85
N CYS A 411 -26.80 4.89 -5.19
CA CYS A 411 -25.87 5.64 -6.04
C CYS A 411 -25.92 7.14 -5.74
N LEU A 412 -27.12 7.72 -5.58
CA LEU A 412 -27.28 9.13 -5.22
C LEU A 412 -26.68 9.43 -3.84
N GLY A 413 -26.96 8.59 -2.84
CA GLY A 413 -26.39 8.74 -1.51
C GLY A 413 -24.86 8.66 -1.51
N SER A 414 -24.29 7.75 -2.32
CA SER A 414 -22.83 7.63 -2.47
C SER A 414 -22.23 8.82 -3.23
N ALA A 415 -22.88 9.33 -4.27
CA ALA A 415 -22.43 10.52 -5.00
C ALA A 415 -22.48 11.76 -4.10
N TRP A 416 -23.55 11.91 -3.32
CA TRP A 416 -23.68 12.98 -2.32
C TRP A 416 -22.57 12.88 -1.26
N PHE A 417 -22.33 11.70 -0.70
CA PHE A 417 -21.24 11.48 0.27
C PHE A 417 -19.87 11.78 -0.37
N GLY A 418 -19.61 11.34 -1.60
CA GLY A 418 -18.39 11.68 -2.34
C GLY A 418 -18.23 13.19 -2.53
N ALA A 419 -19.32 13.93 -2.80
CA ALA A 419 -19.29 15.39 -2.90
C ALA A 419 -18.92 16.03 -1.55
N THR A 420 -19.48 15.57 -0.41
CA THR A 420 -19.09 16.09 0.92
C THR A 420 -17.63 15.84 1.27
N LEU A 421 -17.02 14.77 0.75
CA LEU A 421 -15.59 14.55 0.90
C LEU A 421 -14.76 15.48 -0.01
N LEU A 422 -15.22 15.77 -1.23
CA LEU A 422 -14.58 16.74 -2.13
C LEU A 422 -14.62 18.17 -1.57
N ASP A 423 -15.61 18.53 -0.77
CA ASP A 423 -15.70 19.84 -0.11
C ASP A 423 -14.53 20.10 0.85
N ARG A 424 -13.78 19.05 1.26
CA ARG A 424 -12.53 19.18 2.04
C ARG A 424 -11.35 19.67 1.18
N THR A 425 -11.47 19.59 -0.14
CA THR A 425 -10.47 20.07 -1.11
C THR A 425 -11.17 20.94 -2.17
N PRO A 426 -11.72 22.11 -1.81
CA PRO A 426 -12.66 22.87 -2.64
C PRO A 426 -12.03 23.41 -3.94
N SER A 427 -10.71 23.57 -3.99
CA SER A 427 -9.98 23.96 -5.21
C SER A 427 -9.77 22.82 -6.18
N PHE A 428 -9.99 21.57 -5.75
CA PHE A 428 -9.81 20.40 -6.60
C PHE A 428 -11.04 20.13 -7.46
N VAL A 429 -10.91 20.31 -8.77
CA VAL A 429 -11.95 20.11 -9.78
C VAL A 429 -13.32 20.69 -9.33
N PRO A 430 -13.44 22.03 -9.23
CA PRO A 430 -14.69 22.68 -8.80
C PRO A 430 -15.89 22.20 -9.62
N GLY A 431 -16.99 21.91 -8.95
CA GLY A 431 -18.21 21.43 -9.61
C GLY A 431 -18.29 19.91 -9.82
N LEU A 432 -17.22 19.14 -9.56
CA LEU A 432 -17.25 17.69 -9.75
C LEU A 432 -18.28 17.00 -8.84
N GLY A 433 -18.35 17.40 -7.57
CA GLY A 433 -19.33 16.87 -6.62
C GLY A 433 -20.77 17.13 -7.06
N GLN A 434 -21.06 18.35 -7.50
CA GLN A 434 -22.37 18.74 -8.04
C GLN A 434 -22.72 17.93 -9.31
N ALA A 435 -21.76 17.77 -10.21
CA ALA A 435 -21.95 16.95 -11.41
C ALA A 435 -22.27 15.49 -11.06
N ALA A 436 -21.57 14.90 -10.07
CA ALA A 436 -21.84 13.55 -9.59
C ALA A 436 -23.27 13.43 -9.02
N ILE A 437 -23.70 14.37 -8.19
CA ILE A 437 -25.06 14.39 -7.62
C ILE A 437 -26.11 14.51 -8.73
N VAL A 438 -25.94 15.43 -9.70
CA VAL A 438 -26.88 15.61 -10.81
C VAL A 438 -26.98 14.34 -11.65
N LEU A 439 -25.85 13.74 -12.03
CA LEU A 439 -25.86 12.49 -12.80
C LEU A 439 -26.54 11.35 -12.04
N ALA A 440 -26.28 11.21 -10.74
CA ALA A 440 -26.92 10.19 -9.91
C ALA A 440 -28.41 10.45 -9.73
N ALA A 441 -28.84 11.70 -9.60
CA ALA A 441 -30.27 12.08 -9.53
C ALA A 441 -31.00 11.79 -10.85
N LEU A 442 -30.39 12.11 -11.99
CA LEU A 442 -30.95 11.76 -13.30
C LEU A 442 -31.04 10.24 -13.49
N ALA A 443 -30.02 9.50 -13.04
CA ALA A 443 -30.04 8.05 -13.04
C ALA A 443 -31.19 7.50 -12.17
N LEU A 444 -31.38 8.03 -10.96
CA LEU A 444 -32.49 7.65 -10.08
C LEU A 444 -33.84 7.91 -10.73
N LEU A 445 -34.05 9.09 -11.31
CA LEU A 445 -35.30 9.42 -12.00
C LEU A 445 -35.58 8.48 -13.19
N ALA A 446 -34.56 8.19 -14.00
CA ALA A 446 -34.67 7.24 -15.10
C ALA A 446 -34.96 5.83 -14.60
N LEU A 447 -34.32 5.38 -13.51
CA LEU A 447 -34.57 4.09 -12.88
C LEU A 447 -36.01 4.02 -12.30
N ALA A 448 -36.50 5.09 -11.68
CA ALA A 448 -37.86 5.17 -11.18
C ALA A 448 -38.88 5.09 -12.32
N ALA A 449 -38.70 5.90 -13.38
CA ALA A 449 -39.56 5.89 -14.55
C ALA A 449 -39.60 4.52 -15.23
N THR A 450 -38.46 3.86 -15.41
CA THR A 450 -38.35 2.53 -16.02
C THR A 450 -38.84 1.41 -15.12
N SER A 451 -39.09 1.65 -13.84
CA SER A 451 -39.62 0.68 -12.88
C SER A 451 -41.15 0.61 -12.85
N LEU A 452 -41.85 1.53 -13.55
CA LEU A 452 -43.31 1.49 -13.64
C LEU A 452 -43.76 0.16 -14.29
N PRO A 453 -44.75 -0.54 -13.70
CA PRO A 453 -45.15 -1.90 -14.17
C PRO A 453 -45.56 -1.93 -15.65
N ALA A 454 -46.23 -0.89 -16.15
CA ALA A 454 -46.67 -0.77 -17.54
C ALA A 454 -45.52 -0.68 -18.57
N LEU A 455 -44.30 -0.32 -18.13
CA LEU A 455 -43.14 -0.07 -18.97
C LEU A 455 -42.04 -1.11 -18.77
N ALA A 456 -41.94 -1.70 -17.59
CA ALA A 456 -40.79 -2.48 -17.12
C ALA A 456 -40.44 -3.70 -18.00
N GLU A 457 -41.40 -4.29 -18.69
CA GLU A 457 -41.20 -5.47 -19.52
C GLU A 457 -40.75 -5.20 -20.95
N LYS A 458 -40.88 -3.97 -21.42
CA LYS A 458 -40.52 -3.59 -22.79
C LYS A 458 -39.02 -3.61 -22.99
N THR A 459 -38.52 -4.26 -24.05
CA THR A 459 -37.10 -4.38 -24.36
C THR A 459 -36.33 -3.05 -24.40
N PRO A 460 -36.82 -1.95 -25.01
CA PRO A 460 -36.12 -0.68 -24.98
C PRO A 460 -36.00 -0.10 -23.55
N VAL A 461 -37.02 -0.31 -22.71
CA VAL A 461 -37.02 0.18 -21.32
C VAL A 461 -36.00 -0.55 -20.47
N LYS A 462 -35.79 -1.86 -20.67
CA LYS A 462 -34.72 -2.64 -19.99
C LYS A 462 -33.34 -2.10 -20.34
N LYS A 463 -33.09 -1.72 -21.60
CA LYS A 463 -31.82 -1.12 -22.02
C LYS A 463 -31.60 0.26 -21.39
N ILE A 464 -32.64 1.11 -21.35
CA ILE A 464 -32.59 2.42 -20.69
C ILE A 464 -32.30 2.28 -19.20
N ALA A 465 -32.96 1.35 -18.52
CA ALA A 465 -32.73 1.07 -17.12
C ALA A 465 -31.29 0.60 -16.83
N LEU A 466 -30.73 -0.26 -17.69
CA LEU A 466 -29.33 -0.71 -17.54
C LEU A 466 -28.35 0.45 -17.77
N ALA A 467 -28.60 1.30 -18.77
CA ALA A 467 -27.80 2.51 -19.01
C ALA A 467 -27.88 3.48 -17.82
N ALA A 468 -29.09 3.71 -17.27
CA ALA A 468 -29.28 4.55 -16.10
C ALA A 468 -28.55 4.00 -14.85
N ALA A 469 -28.58 2.67 -14.62
CA ALA A 469 -27.80 2.05 -13.56
C ALA A 469 -26.30 2.26 -13.78
N GLY A 470 -25.82 2.13 -15.02
CA GLY A 470 -24.43 2.41 -15.39
C GLY A 470 -24.02 3.86 -15.10
N VAL A 471 -24.90 4.84 -15.43
CA VAL A 471 -24.69 6.25 -15.10
C VAL A 471 -24.64 6.47 -13.59
N GLY A 472 -25.52 5.83 -12.82
CA GLY A 472 -25.51 5.91 -11.36
C GLY A 472 -24.20 5.39 -10.75
N VAL A 473 -23.74 4.21 -11.21
CA VAL A 473 -22.44 3.65 -10.78
C VAL A 473 -21.28 4.56 -11.19
N PHE A 474 -21.30 5.09 -12.40
CA PHE A 474 -20.30 6.06 -12.87
C PHE A 474 -20.27 7.31 -12.00
N ALA A 475 -21.43 7.90 -11.69
CA ALA A 475 -21.55 9.07 -10.82
C ALA A 475 -20.97 8.79 -9.41
N THR A 476 -21.23 7.59 -8.86
CA THR A 476 -20.67 7.15 -7.57
C THR A 476 -19.14 7.11 -7.59
N LEU A 477 -18.54 6.77 -8.73
CA LEU A 477 -17.11 6.61 -8.87
C LEU A 477 -16.36 7.88 -9.31
N LEU A 478 -17.07 8.98 -9.65
CA LEU A 478 -16.42 10.20 -10.15
C LEU A 478 -15.42 10.79 -9.16
N ALA A 479 -15.80 10.93 -7.89
CA ALA A 479 -14.94 11.52 -6.87
C ALA A 479 -13.69 10.65 -6.58
N PRO A 480 -13.81 9.35 -6.23
CA PRO A 480 -12.62 8.53 -6.03
C PRO A 480 -11.79 8.36 -7.31
N ALA A 481 -12.40 8.31 -8.50
CA ALA A 481 -11.67 8.24 -9.76
C ALA A 481 -10.84 9.51 -10.03
N ALA A 482 -11.38 10.69 -9.72
CA ALA A 482 -10.64 11.94 -9.85
C ALA A 482 -9.40 11.96 -8.93
N TYR A 483 -9.54 11.55 -7.67
CA TYR A 483 -8.43 11.41 -6.75
C TYR A 483 -7.41 10.36 -7.22
N ALA A 484 -7.87 9.23 -7.73
CA ALA A 484 -7.03 8.19 -8.30
C ALA A 484 -6.23 8.69 -9.51
N LEU A 485 -6.85 9.44 -10.41
CA LEU A 485 -6.20 10.05 -11.57
C LEU A 485 -5.15 11.10 -11.15
N ASP A 486 -5.51 12.00 -10.24
CA ASP A 486 -4.60 13.02 -9.71
C ASP A 486 -3.35 12.39 -9.09
N THR A 487 -3.54 11.31 -8.32
CA THR A 487 -2.46 10.50 -7.72
C THR A 487 -1.41 10.05 -8.76
N THR A 488 -1.77 9.85 -10.02
CA THR A 488 -0.82 9.44 -11.07
C THR A 488 0.13 10.54 -11.52
N GLY A 489 -0.21 11.80 -11.26
CA GLY A 489 0.58 12.99 -11.65
C GLY A 489 1.50 13.50 -10.54
N ILE A 490 1.36 13.02 -9.31
CA ILE A 490 2.06 13.54 -8.13
C ILE A 490 3.29 12.70 -7.81
N ALA A 491 4.38 13.37 -7.46
CA ALA A 491 5.58 12.74 -6.92
C ALA A 491 5.40 12.46 -5.42
N TYR A 492 5.51 11.19 -5.04
CA TYR A 492 5.44 10.75 -3.66
C TYR A 492 6.81 10.32 -3.14
N GLY A 493 7.12 10.69 -1.90
CA GLY A 493 8.34 10.28 -1.19
C GLY A 493 8.06 10.07 0.30
N GLY A 494 9.09 9.61 1.03
CA GLY A 494 8.99 9.43 2.48
C GLY A 494 8.19 8.22 2.93
N GLY A 495 7.74 8.22 4.18
CA GLY A 495 7.17 7.04 4.85
C GLY A 495 5.64 6.97 4.89
N ASP A 496 4.92 8.06 4.57
CA ASP A 496 3.44 8.10 4.70
C ASP A 496 2.79 8.88 3.54
N PRO A 497 2.76 8.32 2.32
CA PRO A 497 2.16 8.99 1.16
C PRO A 497 0.63 9.03 1.27
N HIS A 498 0.04 10.13 0.75
CA HIS A 498 -1.42 10.36 0.70
C HIS A 498 -1.88 10.60 -0.73
N PRO A 499 -2.96 9.95 -1.21
CA PRO A 499 -3.47 10.16 -2.55
C PRO A 499 -4.27 11.46 -2.68
N GLY A 500 -4.30 12.01 -3.89
CA GLY A 500 -5.13 13.16 -4.25
C GLY A 500 -4.48 14.51 -3.96
N PRO A 501 -5.20 15.61 -4.21
CA PRO A 501 -4.66 16.94 -4.23
C PRO A 501 -4.29 17.49 -2.84
N GLY A 502 -3.26 18.30 -2.78
CA GLY A 502 -2.98 19.16 -1.63
C GLY A 502 -2.21 18.55 -0.46
N THR A 503 -1.80 17.27 -0.55
CA THR A 503 -1.15 16.57 0.58
C THR A 503 0.37 16.54 0.50
N THR A 504 0.97 16.98 -0.60
CA THR A 504 2.41 16.85 -0.85
C THR A 504 3.29 17.86 -0.11
N ALA A 505 2.76 19.03 0.25
CA ALA A 505 3.57 20.12 0.81
C ALA A 505 3.61 20.15 2.35
N THR A 506 2.63 19.57 3.04
CA THR A 506 2.52 19.70 4.50
C THR A 506 2.97 18.49 5.30
N LEU A 507 3.10 17.32 4.67
CA LEU A 507 3.42 16.07 5.36
C LEU A 507 4.84 15.53 5.09
N SER A 508 5.53 16.02 4.07
CA SER A 508 6.96 15.72 3.87
C SER A 508 7.87 16.43 4.90
N SER A 509 7.36 17.43 5.60
CA SER A 509 8.07 18.16 6.64
C SER A 509 8.04 17.50 8.03
N GLY A 510 7.31 16.41 8.21
CA GLY A 510 7.19 15.71 9.50
C GLY A 510 8.38 14.85 9.91
N PHE A 511 9.35 14.59 9.00
CA PHE A 511 10.53 13.75 9.27
C PHE A 511 11.88 14.48 9.13
N GLY A 512 11.85 15.78 8.98
CA GLY A 512 13.10 16.55 8.91
C GLY A 512 12.85 18.01 9.21
N GLY A 513 13.18 18.46 10.40
CA GLY A 513 13.28 19.87 10.76
C GLY A 513 12.34 20.29 11.88
N GLY A 514 12.78 20.17 13.12
CA GLY A 514 12.20 20.87 14.25
C GLY A 514 12.50 22.35 14.15
N ALA A 515 11.46 23.19 14.01
CA ALA A 515 11.54 24.60 14.32
C ALA A 515 10.19 25.07 14.87
N GLY A 516 10.18 25.49 16.15
CA GLY A 516 9.27 26.46 16.71
C GLY A 516 7.84 25.99 16.99
N GLY A 517 7.56 25.55 18.23
CA GLY A 517 6.20 25.39 18.71
C GLY A 517 5.48 26.74 18.84
N PRO A 518 4.16 26.78 18.60
CA PRO A 518 3.32 27.89 19.04
C PRO A 518 2.74 27.57 20.42
N GLY A 519 3.03 28.44 21.36
CA GLY A 519 2.36 28.43 22.65
C GLY A 519 0.89 28.83 22.54
N GLY A 520 0.13 28.25 23.43
CA GLY A 520 -1.00 28.78 24.17
C GLY A 520 -2.15 29.43 23.43
N PHE A 521 -3.28 28.77 23.39
CA PHE A 521 -4.58 29.44 23.24
C PHE A 521 -5.21 29.69 24.62
N ALA A 522 -5.47 30.93 24.96
CA ALA A 522 -6.47 31.30 25.92
C ALA A 522 -7.04 32.70 25.57
N GLY A 523 -8.33 32.73 25.27
CA GLY A 523 -9.25 33.78 25.74
C GLY A 523 -9.46 35.02 24.92
N GLY A 524 -10.64 35.20 24.32
CA GLY A 524 -11.56 36.33 24.42
C GLY A 524 -11.31 37.57 23.54
N PRO A 525 -12.39 38.20 23.11
CA PRO A 525 -12.39 39.25 22.09
C PRO A 525 -12.26 40.65 22.66
N GLN A 526 -11.50 41.52 22.01
CA GLN A 526 -11.80 42.97 22.06
C GLN A 526 -11.30 43.73 20.82
N SER A 527 -12.15 44.60 20.44
CA SER A 527 -12.25 45.55 19.35
C SER A 527 -11.09 46.59 19.28
N GLY A 528 -10.80 47.03 18.05
CA GLY A 528 -10.53 48.46 17.82
C GLY A 528 -9.19 48.85 17.23
N GLY A 529 -9.21 49.49 16.07
CA GLY A 529 -8.27 50.54 15.71
C GLY A 529 -7.27 50.30 14.59
N LEU A 530 -7.59 50.72 13.39
CA LEU A 530 -6.68 51.25 12.37
C LEU A 530 -6.00 52.52 12.86
N PRO A 531 -4.86 53.01 12.33
CA PRO A 531 -4.69 53.34 10.93
C PRO A 531 -3.25 53.25 10.32
N THR A 532 -3.23 53.17 9.00
CA THR A 532 -2.40 53.83 7.95
C THR A 532 -0.90 54.09 8.12
N GLY A 533 -0.14 53.73 7.09
CA GLY A 533 1.18 54.25 6.82
C GLY A 533 1.80 53.67 5.54
N SER A 534 1.81 54.50 4.54
CA SER A 534 2.16 54.32 3.13
C SER A 534 3.68 54.19 2.83
N ILE A 535 4.03 53.32 1.84
CA ILE A 535 4.72 53.54 0.51
C ILE A 535 6.15 54.16 0.56
N PRO A 536 7.04 54.10 -0.48
CA PRO A 536 7.14 53.31 -1.73
C PRO A 536 8.59 52.90 -2.14
N GLY A 537 8.67 52.21 -3.28
CA GLY A 537 9.72 52.45 -4.28
C GLY A 537 10.69 51.34 -4.56
N GLY A 538 10.57 50.73 -5.66
CA GLY A 538 11.15 51.03 -6.94
C GLY A 538 12.19 50.00 -7.42
N PRO A 539 12.49 49.85 -8.74
CA PRO A 539 12.77 48.56 -9.34
C PRO A 539 14.26 48.35 -9.68
N GLY A 540 14.66 47.07 -9.70
CA GLY A 540 15.99 46.68 -10.18
C GLY A 540 15.91 45.52 -11.15
N ARG A 541 15.98 45.90 -12.42
CA ARG A 541 16.18 45.03 -13.61
C ARG A 541 17.67 44.69 -13.69
N SER A 542 18.05 43.46 -13.93
CA SER A 542 19.27 43.19 -14.67
C SER A 542 19.18 41.87 -15.44
N THR A 543 19.53 42.00 -16.62
CA THR A 543 19.59 41.16 -17.80
C THR A 543 20.76 40.15 -17.80
N GLY A 544 20.53 38.97 -18.37
CA GLY A 544 21.39 38.43 -19.42
C GLY A 544 22.53 37.50 -18.99
N GLY A 545 22.51 36.30 -19.54
CA GLY A 545 23.64 35.41 -19.62
C GLY A 545 23.27 34.15 -20.40
N GLN A 546 23.67 34.13 -21.65
CA GLN A 546 23.51 33.05 -22.64
C GLN A 546 24.26 31.76 -22.29
N GLY A 547 23.61 30.60 -22.47
CA GLY A 547 23.87 29.51 -23.34
C GLY A 547 25.19 28.72 -23.22
N THR A 548 25.05 27.46 -22.84
CA THR A 548 25.82 26.39 -23.48
C THR A 548 24.97 25.13 -23.58
N THR A 549 24.93 24.62 -24.81
CA THR A 549 24.30 23.36 -25.23
C THR A 549 25.02 22.18 -24.60
N GLY A 550 24.30 21.41 -23.79
CA GLY A 550 24.72 20.10 -23.28
C GLY A 550 23.60 19.08 -23.55
N LEU A 551 23.98 17.95 -24.08
CA LEU A 551 23.17 16.80 -24.47
C LEU A 551 22.21 16.30 -23.37
N PRO A 552 21.07 15.67 -23.72
CA PRO A 552 20.09 15.19 -22.73
C PRO A 552 20.60 13.93 -22.05
N GLY A 553 21.09 14.09 -20.83
CA GLY A 553 21.27 12.99 -19.88
C GLY A 553 19.98 12.74 -19.13
N ASP A 554 19.60 11.50 -18.99
CA ASP A 554 18.45 10.97 -18.25
C ASP A 554 18.36 11.57 -16.83
N GLY A 555 17.65 12.67 -16.70
CA GLY A 555 17.42 13.38 -15.45
C GLY A 555 16.18 12.87 -14.74
N GLY A 556 16.28 11.72 -14.04
CA GLY A 556 15.29 11.33 -13.04
C GLY A 556 15.30 12.34 -11.89
N GLY A 557 14.29 13.22 -11.82
CA GLY A 557 14.16 14.24 -10.81
C GLY A 557 14.15 13.66 -9.40
N LEU A 558 15.20 13.99 -8.64
CA LEU A 558 15.29 13.74 -7.20
C LEU A 558 14.37 14.74 -6.47
N GLY A 559 13.14 14.35 -6.19
CA GLY A 559 12.25 15.09 -5.30
C GLY A 559 12.64 14.84 -3.85
N GLY A 560 13.15 15.85 -3.20
CA GLY A 560 13.42 15.89 -1.76
C GLY A 560 14.90 15.82 -1.39
N ASN A 561 15.46 16.95 -0.95
CA ASN A 561 16.85 17.24 -0.59
C ASN A 561 17.86 16.75 -1.63
N SER A 562 18.35 17.68 -2.44
CA SER A 562 19.54 17.47 -3.25
C SER A 562 20.64 16.94 -2.32
N SER A 563 20.95 15.64 -2.43
CA SER A 563 22.13 15.08 -1.76
C SER A 563 23.28 16.01 -2.11
N ASP A 564 23.91 16.58 -1.08
CA ASP A 564 25.00 17.52 -1.25
C ASP A 564 26.06 16.86 -2.13
N THR A 565 26.12 17.29 -3.39
CA THR A 565 27.04 16.70 -4.38
C THR A 565 28.48 16.81 -3.90
N ALA A 566 28.81 17.86 -3.12
CA ALA A 566 30.12 18.02 -2.51
C ALA A 566 30.36 16.94 -1.46
N LEU A 567 29.34 16.60 -0.64
CA LEU A 567 29.42 15.50 0.31
C LEU A 567 29.67 14.16 -0.38
N LEU A 568 28.86 13.83 -1.39
CA LEU A 568 28.98 12.56 -2.11
C LEU A 568 30.37 12.41 -2.75
N ASN A 569 30.83 13.44 -3.45
CA ASN A 569 32.15 13.44 -4.09
C ASN A 569 33.26 13.30 -3.03
N TYR A 570 33.16 14.02 -1.91
CA TYR A 570 34.14 13.92 -0.83
C TYR A 570 34.18 12.51 -0.23
N LEU A 571 33.04 11.93 0.10
CA LEU A 571 32.92 10.60 0.69
C LEU A 571 33.51 9.52 -0.26
N VAL A 572 33.13 9.55 -1.54
CA VAL A 572 33.65 8.60 -2.54
C VAL A 572 35.16 8.72 -2.69
N ALA A 573 35.69 9.94 -2.77
CA ALA A 573 37.13 10.19 -2.94
C ALA A 573 37.96 9.79 -1.71
N ASN A 574 37.40 9.88 -0.50
CA ASN A 574 38.12 9.70 0.76
C ASN A 574 37.77 8.42 1.52
N ARG A 575 36.91 7.55 0.96
CA ARG A 575 36.47 6.29 1.60
C ARG A 575 37.61 5.38 2.02
N GLY A 576 38.66 5.29 1.18
CA GLY A 576 39.73 4.31 1.37
C GLY A 576 39.19 2.87 1.29
N GLY A 577 39.61 2.01 2.23
CA GLY A 577 39.18 0.61 2.34
C GLY A 577 37.96 0.38 3.22
N ALA A 578 37.24 1.42 3.66
CA ALA A 578 36.12 1.29 4.58
C ALA A 578 34.94 0.50 3.96
N THR A 579 34.32 -0.35 4.76
CA THR A 579 33.14 -1.14 4.38
C THR A 579 31.95 -0.21 4.12
N TRP A 580 31.65 0.67 5.07
CA TRP A 580 30.63 1.68 4.92
C TRP A 580 31.24 3.02 4.54
N ILE A 581 30.66 3.66 3.50
CA ILE A 581 31.14 4.97 3.03
C ILE A 581 30.97 6.07 4.09
N VAL A 582 29.89 5.96 4.88
CA VAL A 582 29.55 6.84 5.99
C VAL A 582 28.53 6.16 6.91
N ALA A 583 28.48 6.54 8.18
CA ALA A 583 27.36 6.27 9.07
C ALA A 583 26.47 7.51 9.19
N ALA A 584 25.16 7.36 9.09
CA ALA A 584 24.17 8.43 9.20
C ALA A 584 23.12 8.11 10.28
N ASN A 585 22.61 9.14 10.97
CA ASN A 585 21.64 9.00 12.06
C ASN A 585 20.19 8.87 11.58
N SER A 586 19.94 8.94 10.26
CA SER A 586 18.63 8.80 9.65
C SER A 586 18.69 7.78 8.52
N ALA A 587 17.80 6.79 8.55
CA ALA A 587 17.70 5.81 7.47
C ALA A 587 17.27 6.44 6.13
N GLN A 588 16.53 7.55 6.14
CA GLN A 588 16.16 8.27 4.91
C GLN A 588 17.38 8.93 4.27
N GLU A 589 18.24 9.55 5.07
CA GLU A 589 19.48 10.16 4.61
C GLU A 589 20.48 9.08 4.16
N ALA A 590 20.67 8.04 4.97
CA ALA A 590 21.49 6.88 4.61
C ALA A 590 21.06 6.28 3.28
N GLY A 591 19.75 6.08 3.08
CA GLY A 591 19.19 5.56 1.82
C GLY A 591 19.43 6.48 0.63
N SER A 592 19.33 7.79 0.81
CA SER A 592 19.61 8.75 -0.25
C SER A 592 21.07 8.71 -0.70
N ILE A 593 22.01 8.60 0.25
CA ILE A 593 23.45 8.47 -0.03
C ILE A 593 23.74 7.10 -0.69
N GLU A 594 23.16 6.02 -0.19
CA GLU A 594 23.33 4.68 -0.73
C GLU A 594 22.83 4.56 -2.17
N LEU A 595 21.64 5.11 -2.46
CA LEU A 595 21.07 5.14 -3.81
C LEU A 595 21.89 6.00 -4.78
N ALA A 596 22.48 7.10 -4.31
CA ALA A 596 23.30 7.99 -5.12
C ALA A 596 24.69 7.43 -5.41
N THR A 597 25.28 6.68 -4.46
CA THR A 597 26.66 6.18 -4.59
C THR A 597 26.75 4.71 -5.01
N GLY A 598 25.70 3.93 -4.77
CA GLY A 598 25.72 2.47 -4.91
C GLY A 598 26.56 1.75 -3.86
N LEU A 599 27.01 2.44 -2.80
CA LEU A 599 27.90 1.95 -1.78
C LEU A 599 27.17 1.78 -0.43
N PRO A 600 27.53 0.79 0.40
CA PRO A 600 26.90 0.57 1.70
C PRO A 600 27.00 1.79 2.62
N VAL A 601 25.88 2.16 3.25
CA VAL A 601 25.78 3.22 4.24
C VAL A 601 25.24 2.63 5.55
N MET A 602 25.90 2.93 6.68
CA MET A 602 25.44 2.47 7.98
C MET A 602 24.30 3.36 8.49
N ALA A 603 23.07 2.83 8.53
CA ALA A 603 21.91 3.53 9.11
C ALA A 603 21.87 3.33 10.63
N MET A 604 22.53 4.21 11.38
CA MET A 604 22.56 4.13 12.84
C MET A 604 21.16 4.41 13.43
N GLY A 605 20.73 3.52 14.33
CA GLY A 605 19.40 3.65 14.95
C GLY A 605 18.24 3.22 14.06
N GLY A 606 18.49 2.65 12.88
CA GLY A 606 17.46 2.10 11.99
C GLY A 606 16.50 3.14 11.42
N PHE A 607 15.25 2.72 11.14
CA PHE A 607 14.24 3.59 10.52
C PHE A 607 13.85 4.79 11.40
N THR A 608 13.66 4.55 12.70
CA THR A 608 13.20 5.58 13.68
C THR A 608 14.34 6.37 14.30
N GLY A 609 15.59 5.96 14.10
CA GLY A 609 16.76 6.53 14.77
C GLY A 609 16.93 6.04 16.22
N SER A 610 16.06 5.15 16.71
CA SER A 610 16.00 4.71 18.11
C SER A 610 16.46 3.26 18.35
N ASP A 611 16.75 2.50 17.29
CA ASP A 611 17.25 1.14 17.44
C ASP A 611 18.62 1.17 18.16
N PRO A 612 18.89 0.22 19.09
CA PRO A 612 20.15 0.17 19.84
C PRO A 612 21.31 -0.41 19.00
N ALA A 613 21.40 -0.04 17.72
CA ALA A 613 22.40 -0.50 16.78
C ALA A 613 22.98 0.68 15.97
N PRO A 614 24.35 0.78 15.91
CA PRO A 614 25.31 0.03 16.71
C PRO A 614 25.30 0.49 18.18
N THR A 615 25.74 -0.34 19.13
CA THR A 615 26.12 0.14 20.45
C THR A 615 27.36 1.03 20.33
N LEU A 616 27.65 1.86 21.34
CA LEU A 616 28.87 2.69 21.33
C LEU A 616 30.14 1.85 21.14
N ALA A 617 30.23 0.71 21.83
CA ALA A 617 31.36 -0.20 21.71
C ALA A 617 31.50 -0.79 20.29
N GLN A 618 30.38 -1.13 19.65
CA GLN A 618 30.38 -1.59 18.26
C GLN A 618 30.85 -0.49 17.30
N LEU A 619 30.35 0.73 17.47
CA LEU A 619 30.76 1.88 16.66
C LEU A 619 32.27 2.12 16.75
N GLN A 620 32.82 2.14 17.98
CA GLN A 620 34.26 2.23 18.24
C GLN A 620 35.02 1.09 17.56
N GLY A 621 34.53 -0.15 17.65
CA GLY A 621 35.13 -1.32 17.01
C GLY A 621 35.17 -1.21 15.49
N TYR A 622 34.09 -0.74 14.83
CA TYR A 622 34.07 -0.52 13.38
C TYR A 622 35.04 0.58 12.93
N ILE A 623 35.22 1.62 13.74
CA ILE A 623 36.17 2.68 13.47
C ILE A 623 37.60 2.18 13.68
N ALA A 624 37.88 1.52 14.80
CA ALA A 624 39.20 0.96 15.13
C ALA A 624 39.67 -0.05 14.07
N SER A 625 38.77 -0.87 13.54
CA SER A 625 39.07 -1.86 12.49
C SER A 625 39.15 -1.23 11.07
N GLY A 626 38.90 0.07 10.91
CA GLY A 626 38.90 0.76 9.62
C GLY A 626 37.71 0.41 8.71
N GLN A 627 36.71 -0.27 9.25
CA GLN A 627 35.47 -0.59 8.49
C GLN A 627 34.57 0.62 8.31
N LEU A 628 34.64 1.60 9.21
CA LEU A 628 33.95 2.88 9.17
C LEU A 628 34.94 4.02 9.43
N ARG A 629 34.89 5.05 8.61
CA ARG A 629 35.71 6.25 8.79
C ARG A 629 34.89 7.50 9.08
N PHE A 630 33.83 7.71 8.33
CA PHE A 630 33.05 8.93 8.38
C PHE A 630 31.73 8.76 9.11
N VAL A 631 31.38 9.75 9.92
CA VAL A 631 30.08 9.84 10.61
C VAL A 631 29.44 11.18 10.26
N LEU A 632 28.20 11.13 9.76
CA LEU A 632 27.40 12.29 9.41
C LEU A 632 26.46 12.63 10.56
N ASP A 633 26.54 13.86 11.06
CA ASP A 633 25.62 14.41 12.05
C ASP A 633 24.73 15.45 11.35
N SER A 634 23.52 15.04 11.07
CA SER A 634 22.54 15.91 10.39
C SER A 634 21.87 16.92 11.30
N GLY A 635 22.27 17.03 12.58
CA GLY A 635 21.76 18.03 13.52
C GLY A 635 20.26 17.90 13.87
N GLY A 636 19.58 16.96 13.25
CA GLY A 636 18.18 16.64 13.44
C GLY A 636 18.05 15.39 14.30
N GLY A 637 17.75 15.54 15.55
CA GLY A 637 17.41 14.42 16.43
C GLY A 637 16.40 13.50 15.75
N GLY A 638 16.57 12.19 15.99
CA GLY A 638 15.78 11.11 15.42
C GLY A 638 14.29 11.42 15.30
N GLY A 639 13.61 10.72 14.41
CA GLY A 639 12.17 10.83 14.22
C GLY A 639 11.38 10.72 15.53
N PRO A 640 10.05 10.82 15.52
CA PRO A 640 9.23 10.85 16.73
C PRO A 640 9.48 9.61 17.59
N GLY A 641 10.28 9.73 18.64
CA GLY A 641 10.72 8.67 19.55
C GLY A 641 12.22 8.58 19.81
N GLY A 642 13.07 9.31 19.08
CA GLY A 642 14.53 9.13 19.09
C GLY A 642 15.31 9.97 20.09
N SER A 643 15.06 9.84 21.38
CA SER A 643 15.99 10.27 22.44
C SER A 643 16.43 9.09 23.30
N GLY A 644 16.85 8.00 22.66
CA GLY A 644 17.45 6.87 23.37
C GLY A 644 18.82 7.26 23.95
N SER A 645 19.15 6.78 25.14
CA SER A 645 20.44 6.96 25.81
C SER A 645 21.62 6.61 24.91
N ASP A 646 21.46 5.62 24.03
CA ASP A 646 22.50 5.14 23.12
C ASP A 646 22.77 6.11 21.96
N THR A 647 21.76 6.78 21.43
CA THR A 647 21.93 7.79 20.39
C THR A 647 22.70 8.99 20.93
N SER A 648 22.37 9.48 22.12
CA SER A 648 23.07 10.59 22.75
C SER A 648 24.52 10.24 23.09
N SER A 649 24.80 9.01 23.55
CA SER A 649 26.16 8.57 23.89
C SER A 649 27.05 8.41 22.63
N ARG A 650 26.51 7.89 21.52
CA ARG A 650 27.23 7.80 20.23
C ARG A 650 27.57 9.20 19.70
N THR A 651 26.60 10.11 19.66
CA THR A 651 26.80 11.47 19.19
C THR A 651 27.80 12.23 20.06
N ALA A 652 27.69 12.13 21.40
CA ALA A 652 28.64 12.75 22.32
C ALA A 652 30.07 12.24 22.12
N TRP A 653 30.25 10.91 21.93
CA TRP A 653 31.56 10.35 21.66
C TRP A 653 32.13 10.83 20.31
N VAL A 654 31.34 10.81 19.23
CA VAL A 654 31.77 11.27 17.90
C VAL A 654 32.21 12.74 17.95
N THR A 655 31.40 13.62 18.54
CA THR A 655 31.69 15.04 18.60
C THR A 655 32.92 15.37 19.46
N SER A 656 33.21 14.56 20.49
CA SER A 656 34.38 14.77 21.37
C SER A 656 35.68 14.18 20.83
N THR A 657 35.60 13.15 19.99
CA THR A 657 36.76 12.32 19.61
C THR A 657 37.15 12.46 18.14
N CYS A 658 36.16 12.62 17.25
CA CYS A 658 36.40 12.68 15.80
C CYS A 658 36.64 14.12 15.33
N LYS A 659 37.32 14.27 14.19
CA LYS A 659 37.65 15.60 13.64
C LYS A 659 36.54 16.08 12.70
N LEU A 660 36.10 17.31 12.89
CA LEU A 660 35.17 17.97 11.96
C LEU A 660 35.86 18.17 10.61
N VAL A 661 35.13 17.82 9.54
CA VAL A 661 35.62 17.90 8.16
C VAL A 661 34.96 19.09 7.45
N SER A 662 35.77 19.94 6.81
CA SER A 662 35.30 20.97 5.90
C SER A 662 35.42 20.44 4.46
N TYR A 663 34.29 20.12 3.81
CA TYR A 663 34.24 19.59 2.44
C TYR A 663 33.50 20.53 1.46
N GLY A 664 33.11 21.71 1.93
CA GLY A 664 32.43 22.74 1.13
C GLY A 664 30.90 22.58 1.03
N GLY A 665 30.30 21.66 1.78
CA GLY A 665 28.86 21.47 1.88
C GLY A 665 28.30 21.95 3.24
N SER A 666 27.00 21.74 3.46
CA SER A 666 26.26 22.24 4.63
C SER A 666 26.11 21.21 5.76
N ALA A 667 26.23 19.91 5.48
CA ALA A 667 26.06 18.87 6.48
C ALA A 667 27.32 18.73 7.37
N THR A 668 27.12 18.39 8.64
CA THR A 668 28.22 18.22 9.60
C THR A 668 28.82 16.82 9.47
N LEU A 669 30.03 16.73 8.92
CA LEU A 669 30.75 15.48 8.70
C LEU A 669 31.94 15.37 9.66
N TYR A 670 32.09 14.21 10.30
CA TYR A 670 33.23 13.88 11.15
C TYR A 670 34.11 12.80 10.51
N ASP A 671 35.43 12.99 10.55
CA ASP A 671 36.44 11.98 10.22
C ASP A 671 36.94 11.36 11.52
N CYS A 672 36.65 10.10 11.71
CA CYS A 672 37.04 9.31 12.89
C CYS A 672 38.30 8.47 12.67
N ALA A 673 39.05 8.68 11.59
CA ALA A 673 40.30 7.96 11.36
C ALA A 673 41.29 8.19 12.50
N GLY A 674 41.70 7.10 13.18
CA GLY A 674 42.60 7.17 14.32
C GLY A 674 41.98 7.63 15.64
N ALA A 675 40.65 7.65 15.73
CA ALA A 675 39.87 8.02 16.93
C ALA A 675 39.63 6.84 17.89
N ALA A 676 40.35 5.71 17.75
CA ALA A 676 40.21 4.51 18.58
C ALA A 676 41.14 4.53 19.79
#